data_2beae7fc14b27ff6f60beded467c8a6e
#
_entry.id   2beae7fc14b27ff6f60beded467c8a6e
#
_cell.length_a   1.000
_cell.length_b   1.000
_cell.length_c   1.000
_cell.angle_alpha   90.00
_cell.angle_beta   90.00
_cell.angle_gamma   90.00
#
_symmetry.space_group_name_H-M   'P 1'
#
loop_
_entity.id
_entity.type
_entity.pdbx_description
1 polymer ?
#
loop_
_entity_poly.entity_id
_entity_poly.type
_entity_poly.pdbx_seq_one_letter_code
_entity_poly.pdbx_strand_id
1 'polypeptide(L)'
;MKGKFVKSINAGRYGFFMAFTVLIFGVFVCRLVNWQIVNFDYYRARACSSNVYFVNTEPVRGEILDANGEGLAVNSAGYKLVIDRLLVDKNSENRLILNAINLLESFGNSWNDILPIEFAGNKFIFKKESESQIKTLKTTLELNPESSARDCIDKMIFKYQIDDNLSGEEIRDICSVKYNIDKSGIYFLRSAPYVISDDVCKDAVIVISERSESLKGLRIQPTLTRKYINGEVAPHIVGYTGFMTSEEYEKKKDSYSMDAKIGKTGIESVFEDYLRGHGGKRMVQMSENGEVTGISEKETPVSGSSVFLTLSSKLQKVACESLKANVEKARKSGAHDCVSGAAVAINVKDFSVLAAATYPSYDLSRFMEDKFYYSSLAADKALPLLNRAFFGAYAPGSIYKPLVAIAALEEGKITPSERIFCGGSFGFYPGYKLHCMGVHGKAELKTALAKSCNVYFAELGRRLGIETLDLWAKKFGIGVKTGVEVGESTGILAGPEHCEKLGAKWYESGSSQAAIGQSDNMFTPLQLAAYAGTIANGGKRFKTHLVSKITDYSRKNTIKEFTPELISDAVVSEENLKAVKEGMRQVAVSGTAKDFSNFPVKIAAKTGTAQNSGSDHTTFICFAPYEEPEIAIAVVIEHGKIGMASKNVARDMLSSYFDIKN
;
A
#
# COMPACT_ATOMS: atom_id res chain seq x y z
N MET A 1 43.99 -55.54 85.55
CA MET A 1 43.08 -54.46 86.03
C MET A 1 42.97 -53.41 84.94
N LYS A 2 41.88 -53.34 84.20
CA LYS A 2 41.55 -52.23 83.35
C LYS A 2 40.03 -51.99 83.40
N GLY A 3 39.65 -51.00 84.23
CA GLY A 3 38.25 -50.58 84.35
C GLY A 3 37.83 -49.83 83.04
N LYS A 4 36.76 -50.29 82.44
CA LYS A 4 36.10 -49.57 81.32
C LYS A 4 35.17 -48.49 81.92
N PHE A 5 35.51 -47.23 81.70
CA PHE A 5 34.58 -46.11 81.92
C PHE A 5 33.47 -46.17 80.87
N VAL A 6 32.27 -46.56 81.30
CA VAL A 6 31.06 -46.37 80.53
C VAL A 6 30.60 -44.92 80.74
N LYS A 7 30.79 -44.06 79.71
CA LYS A 7 30.22 -42.71 79.74
C LYS A 7 28.69 -42.81 79.81
N SER A 8 28.09 -42.34 80.86
CA SER A 8 26.64 -42.21 81.01
C SER A 8 26.15 -41.27 79.89
N ILE A 9 25.40 -41.81 79.00
CA ILE A 9 24.76 -41.07 77.94
C ILE A 9 23.68 -40.21 78.62
N ASN A 10 23.81 -38.86 78.50
CA ASN A 10 22.89 -37.87 79.07
C ASN A 10 21.50 -38.02 78.46
N ALA A 11 20.61 -38.78 79.14
CA ALA A 11 19.22 -39.02 78.70
C ALA A 11 18.42 -37.74 78.44
N GLY A 12 18.76 -36.61 79.09
CA GLY A 12 18.17 -35.30 78.86
C GLY A 12 18.46 -34.71 77.47
N ARG A 13 19.68 -34.99 76.93
CA ARG A 13 20.01 -34.52 75.56
C ARG A 13 19.22 -35.26 74.46
N TYR A 14 19.07 -36.58 74.66
CA TYR A 14 18.24 -37.37 73.73
C TYR A 14 16.77 -37.00 73.84
N GLY A 15 16.24 -36.75 75.01
CA GLY A 15 14.89 -36.27 75.21
C GLY A 15 14.64 -34.92 74.56
N PHE A 16 15.62 -34.01 74.67
CA PHE A 16 15.53 -32.70 73.94
C PHE A 16 15.53 -32.84 72.43
N PHE A 17 16.46 -33.65 71.92
CA PHE A 17 16.49 -33.88 70.45
C PHE A 17 15.24 -34.58 69.97
N MET A 18 14.71 -35.53 70.70
CA MET A 18 13.48 -36.22 70.35
C MET A 18 12.27 -35.27 70.40
N ALA A 19 12.15 -34.44 71.43
CA ALA A 19 11.10 -33.42 71.48
C ALA A 19 11.20 -32.39 70.39
N PHE A 20 12.42 -31.94 70.05
CA PHE A 20 12.68 -31.03 68.97
C PHE A 20 12.34 -31.64 67.58
N THR A 21 12.67 -32.91 67.37
CA THR A 21 12.31 -33.63 66.14
C THR A 21 10.79 -33.79 65.98
N VAL A 22 10.10 -34.11 67.09
CA VAL A 22 8.63 -34.20 67.09
C VAL A 22 7.98 -32.84 66.80
N LEU A 23 8.54 -31.75 67.36
CA LEU A 23 8.05 -30.41 67.13
C LEU A 23 8.21 -30.01 65.61
N ILE A 24 9.38 -30.28 65.02
CA ILE A 24 9.61 -30.04 63.57
C ILE A 24 8.63 -30.88 62.77
N PHE A 25 8.47 -32.15 63.05
CA PHE A 25 7.52 -33.02 62.37
C PHE A 25 6.08 -32.52 62.52
N GLY A 26 5.69 -32.04 63.70
CA GLY A 26 4.40 -31.39 63.89
C GLY A 26 4.19 -30.16 63.02
N VAL A 27 5.22 -29.30 62.89
CA VAL A 27 5.17 -28.14 61.97
C VAL A 27 5.02 -28.56 60.50
N PHE A 28 5.72 -29.63 60.10
CA PHE A 28 5.57 -30.15 58.73
C PHE A 28 4.17 -30.73 58.49
N VAL A 29 3.63 -31.50 59.43
CA VAL A 29 2.27 -32.03 59.35
C VAL A 29 1.24 -30.89 59.25
N CYS A 30 1.35 -29.89 60.13
CA CYS A 30 0.47 -28.72 60.10
C CYS A 30 0.55 -27.97 58.74
N ARG A 31 1.76 -27.85 58.16
CA ARG A 31 1.94 -27.26 56.83
C ARG A 31 1.32 -28.12 55.75
N LEU A 32 1.48 -29.42 55.78
CA LEU A 32 0.87 -30.36 54.84
C LEU A 32 -0.67 -30.32 54.93
N VAL A 33 -1.22 -30.32 56.13
CA VAL A 33 -2.67 -30.18 56.36
C VAL A 33 -3.18 -28.83 55.79
N ASN A 34 -2.42 -27.76 56.04
CA ASN A 34 -2.76 -26.45 55.50
C ASN A 34 -2.78 -26.46 53.97
N TRP A 35 -1.80 -27.09 53.31
CA TRP A 35 -1.70 -27.12 51.84
C TRP A 35 -2.67 -28.11 51.19
N GLN A 36 -2.86 -29.29 51.80
CA GLN A 36 -3.60 -30.38 51.16
C GLN A 36 -5.08 -30.47 51.61
N ILE A 37 -5.45 -29.82 52.71
CA ILE A 37 -6.83 -29.87 53.22
C ILE A 37 -7.43 -28.47 53.35
N VAL A 38 -6.80 -27.56 54.08
CA VAL A 38 -7.39 -26.23 54.36
C VAL A 38 -7.41 -25.34 53.13
N ASN A 39 -6.31 -25.31 52.38
CA ASN A 39 -6.16 -24.50 51.17
C ASN A 39 -6.08 -25.36 49.91
N PHE A 40 -6.66 -26.56 49.92
CA PHE A 40 -6.62 -27.50 48.79
C PHE A 40 -7.10 -26.89 47.50
N ASP A 41 -8.25 -26.21 47.49
CA ASP A 41 -8.83 -25.61 46.30
C ASP A 41 -7.95 -24.48 45.76
N TYR A 42 -7.32 -23.69 46.61
CA TYR A 42 -6.39 -22.64 46.20
C TYR A 42 -5.13 -23.20 45.53
N TYR A 43 -4.50 -24.22 46.15
CA TYR A 43 -3.28 -24.80 45.58
C TYR A 43 -3.57 -25.68 44.37
N ARG A 44 -4.73 -26.37 44.36
CA ARG A 44 -5.22 -27.11 43.19
C ARG A 44 -5.49 -26.18 42.03
N ALA A 45 -6.18 -25.06 42.24
CA ALA A 45 -6.41 -24.05 41.22
C ALA A 45 -5.09 -23.47 40.65
N ARG A 46 -4.10 -23.24 41.54
CA ARG A 46 -2.77 -22.77 41.18
C ARG A 46 -1.93 -23.82 40.44
N ALA A 47 -2.00 -25.07 40.80
CA ALA A 47 -1.37 -26.18 40.09
C ALA A 47 -2.01 -26.39 38.70
N CYS A 48 -3.34 -26.34 38.63
CA CYS A 48 -4.06 -26.40 37.37
C CYS A 48 -3.79 -25.16 36.47
N SER A 49 -3.59 -23.98 37.09
CA SER A 49 -3.25 -22.76 36.32
C SER A 49 -1.84 -22.78 35.74
N SER A 50 -0.93 -23.59 36.29
CA SER A 50 0.43 -23.75 35.73
C SER A 50 0.47 -24.53 34.42
N ASN A 51 -0.60 -25.27 34.10
CA ASN A 51 -0.74 -26.05 32.86
C ASN A 51 -1.76 -25.43 31.87
N VAL A 52 -2.08 -24.14 32.04
CA VAL A 52 -2.99 -23.40 31.17
C VAL A 52 -2.18 -22.45 30.32
N TYR A 53 -2.32 -22.57 29.03
CA TYR A 53 -1.70 -21.69 28.03
C TYR A 53 -2.78 -20.89 27.31
N PHE A 54 -2.49 -19.60 27.09
CA PHE A 54 -3.35 -18.75 26.27
C PHE A 54 -2.76 -18.67 24.87
N VAL A 55 -3.54 -19.09 23.88
CA VAL A 55 -3.19 -19.00 22.46
C VAL A 55 -4.04 -17.90 21.84
N ASN A 56 -3.39 -16.89 21.27
CA ASN A 56 -4.08 -15.85 20.53
C ASN A 56 -4.67 -16.45 19.24
N THR A 57 -5.92 -16.10 18.93
CA THR A 57 -6.57 -16.47 17.67
C THR A 57 -6.61 -15.23 16.81
N GLU A 58 -6.00 -15.32 15.63
CA GLU A 58 -6.01 -14.22 14.66
C GLU A 58 -7.43 -13.99 14.13
N PRO A 59 -7.87 -12.73 14.01
CA PRO A 59 -9.14 -12.40 13.39
C PRO A 59 -9.03 -12.52 11.88
N VAL A 60 -10.17 -12.70 11.22
CA VAL A 60 -10.25 -12.62 9.76
C VAL A 60 -10.15 -11.16 9.35
N ARG A 61 -9.21 -10.82 8.49
CA ARG A 61 -9.05 -9.46 7.95
C ARG A 61 -10.23 -9.11 7.04
N GLY A 62 -10.77 -7.90 7.14
CA GLY A 62 -11.83 -7.40 6.26
C GLY A 62 -11.40 -7.38 4.78
N GLU A 63 -12.35 -7.44 3.89
CA GLU A 63 -12.10 -7.45 2.45
C GLU A 63 -12.12 -6.04 1.87
N ILE A 64 -11.40 -5.83 0.77
CA ILE A 64 -11.45 -4.60 -0.03
C ILE A 64 -12.14 -4.94 -1.35
N LEU A 65 -13.21 -4.22 -1.63
CA LEU A 65 -14.12 -4.48 -2.73
C LEU A 65 -14.23 -3.24 -3.62
N ASP A 66 -14.50 -3.43 -4.90
CA ASP A 66 -14.81 -2.34 -5.81
C ASP A 66 -16.24 -1.80 -5.62
N ALA A 67 -16.64 -0.82 -6.43
CA ALA A 67 -17.97 -0.21 -6.39
C ALA A 67 -19.12 -1.21 -6.61
N ASN A 68 -18.86 -2.31 -7.30
CA ASN A 68 -19.84 -3.36 -7.62
C ASN A 68 -19.81 -4.53 -6.61
N GLY A 69 -18.90 -4.49 -5.62
CA GLY A 69 -18.69 -5.56 -4.66
C GLY A 69 -17.78 -6.70 -5.15
N GLU A 70 -17.07 -6.50 -6.27
CA GLU A 70 -16.04 -7.41 -6.73
C GLU A 70 -14.81 -7.30 -5.83
N GLY A 71 -14.21 -8.45 -5.47
CA GLY A 71 -13.07 -8.49 -4.57
C GLY A 71 -11.79 -7.98 -5.22
N LEU A 72 -11.13 -7.00 -4.61
CA LEU A 72 -9.78 -6.54 -4.97
C LEU A 72 -8.73 -7.16 -4.04
N ALA A 73 -9.01 -7.20 -2.74
CA ALA A 73 -8.23 -7.91 -1.75
C ALA A 73 -9.18 -8.73 -0.88
N VAL A 74 -9.06 -10.05 -0.97
CA VAL A 74 -9.95 -11.02 -0.31
C VAL A 74 -9.16 -12.01 0.50
N ASN A 75 -9.84 -12.82 1.31
CA ASN A 75 -9.23 -13.90 2.03
C ASN A 75 -9.55 -15.24 1.35
N SER A 76 -8.52 -16.03 1.12
CA SER A 76 -8.64 -17.39 0.60
C SER A 76 -8.32 -18.38 1.70
N ALA A 77 -9.12 -19.41 1.83
CA ALA A 77 -8.79 -20.53 2.70
C ALA A 77 -7.50 -21.21 2.20
N GLY A 78 -6.55 -21.33 3.09
CA GLY A 78 -5.26 -21.96 2.85
C GLY A 78 -4.86 -22.84 4.01
N TYR A 79 -3.67 -23.38 3.96
CA TYR A 79 -3.12 -24.25 4.99
C TYR A 79 -1.68 -23.83 5.30
N LYS A 80 -1.35 -23.76 6.60
CA LYS A 80 0.02 -23.59 7.08
C LYS A 80 0.58 -24.95 7.49
N LEU A 81 1.85 -25.18 7.21
CA LEU A 81 2.59 -26.29 7.82
C LEU A 81 3.37 -25.77 9.02
N VAL A 82 3.11 -26.36 10.17
CA VAL A 82 3.75 -25.95 11.42
C VAL A 82 4.48 -27.13 12.07
N ILE A 83 5.59 -26.84 12.77
CA ILE A 83 6.25 -27.75 13.70
C ILE A 83 5.75 -27.45 15.10
N ASP A 84 5.11 -28.44 15.71
CA ASP A 84 4.75 -28.41 17.12
C ASP A 84 5.87 -29.05 17.94
N ARG A 85 6.75 -28.21 18.48
CA ARG A 85 7.95 -28.66 19.20
C ARG A 85 7.67 -29.45 20.48
N LEU A 86 6.44 -29.37 20.99
CA LEU A 86 6.04 -30.19 22.15
C LEU A 86 5.93 -31.67 21.80
N LEU A 87 5.67 -31.97 20.53
CA LEU A 87 5.48 -33.33 20.02
C LEU A 87 6.72 -33.90 19.34
N VAL A 88 7.78 -33.09 19.22
CA VAL A 88 9.03 -33.47 18.54
C VAL A 88 10.07 -33.91 19.57
N ASP A 89 10.63 -35.10 19.36
CA ASP A 89 11.82 -35.52 20.07
C ASP A 89 13.03 -34.70 19.59
N LYS A 90 13.80 -34.13 20.54
CA LYS A 90 14.97 -33.31 20.24
C LYS A 90 15.98 -33.98 19.32
N ASN A 91 16.14 -35.30 19.42
CA ASN A 91 17.09 -36.08 18.60
C ASN A 91 16.59 -36.28 17.16
N SER A 92 15.30 -36.13 16.89
CA SER A 92 14.69 -36.32 15.58
C SER A 92 14.30 -35.00 14.88
N GLU A 93 14.46 -33.85 15.57
CA GLU A 93 14.00 -32.54 15.07
C GLU A 93 14.66 -32.15 13.73
N ASN A 94 15.97 -32.34 13.59
CA ASN A 94 16.68 -32.04 12.33
C ASN A 94 16.19 -32.87 11.16
N ARG A 95 15.93 -34.15 11.38
CA ARG A 95 15.38 -35.05 10.35
C ARG A 95 13.94 -34.69 9.99
N LEU A 96 13.15 -34.28 10.97
CA LEU A 96 11.78 -33.84 10.76
C LEU A 96 11.74 -32.56 9.89
N ILE A 97 12.64 -31.62 10.14
CA ILE A 97 12.79 -30.38 9.37
C ILE A 97 13.10 -30.73 7.90
N LEU A 98 14.09 -31.60 7.63
CA LEU A 98 14.42 -32.03 6.27
C LEU A 98 13.24 -32.71 5.59
N ASN A 99 12.57 -33.62 6.28
CA ASN A 99 11.40 -34.30 5.72
C ASN A 99 10.29 -33.30 5.34
N ALA A 100 10.08 -32.26 6.16
CA ALA A 100 9.11 -31.22 5.89
C ALA A 100 9.47 -30.39 4.65
N ILE A 101 10.75 -29.97 4.55
CA ILE A 101 11.25 -29.18 3.41
C ILE A 101 11.17 -29.98 2.12
N ASN A 102 11.74 -31.21 2.11
CA ASN A 102 11.72 -32.08 0.92
C ASN A 102 10.29 -32.35 0.44
N LEU A 103 9.36 -32.52 1.37
CA LEU A 103 7.97 -32.74 1.02
C LEU A 103 7.33 -31.48 0.43
N LEU A 104 7.54 -30.30 1.01
CA LEU A 104 7.06 -29.04 0.47
C LEU A 104 7.61 -28.80 -0.96
N GLU A 105 8.91 -28.96 -1.15
CA GLU A 105 9.58 -28.75 -2.44
C GLU A 105 9.13 -29.75 -3.50
N SER A 106 8.85 -31.02 -3.13
CA SER A 106 8.32 -32.03 -4.06
C SER A 106 6.96 -31.66 -4.67
N PHE A 107 6.20 -30.81 -3.98
CA PHE A 107 4.92 -30.24 -4.45
C PHE A 107 5.05 -28.80 -4.96
N GLY A 108 6.27 -28.26 -5.09
CA GLY A 108 6.51 -26.89 -5.53
C GLY A 108 6.08 -25.83 -4.53
N ASN A 109 5.93 -26.16 -3.25
CA ASN A 109 5.60 -25.20 -2.21
C ASN A 109 6.86 -24.52 -1.68
N SER A 110 6.76 -23.23 -1.39
CA SER A 110 7.82 -22.47 -0.72
C SER A 110 7.79 -22.70 0.79
N TRP A 111 8.94 -22.48 1.43
CA TRP A 111 9.06 -22.49 2.88
C TRP A 111 9.81 -21.24 3.39
N ASN A 112 9.74 -20.97 4.68
CA ASN A 112 10.25 -19.74 5.30
C ASN A 112 11.76 -19.75 5.44
N ASP A 113 12.49 -19.47 4.34
CA ASP A 113 13.94 -19.33 4.30
C ASP A 113 14.39 -17.88 4.49
N ILE A 114 14.98 -17.58 5.65
CA ILE A 114 15.51 -16.25 5.98
C ILE A 114 17.06 -16.22 6.07
N LEU A 115 17.73 -17.34 5.87
CA LEU A 115 19.19 -17.41 6.01
C LEU A 115 19.86 -16.66 4.83
N PRO A 116 20.75 -15.68 5.09
CA PRO A 116 21.46 -14.96 4.05
C PRO A 116 22.66 -15.73 3.49
N ILE A 117 22.60 -17.08 3.52
CA ILE A 117 23.62 -17.98 2.98
C ILE A 117 22.94 -18.94 2.01
N GLU A 118 23.55 -19.16 0.87
CA GLU A 118 23.19 -20.17 -0.11
C GLU A 118 24.30 -21.19 -0.29
N PHE A 119 23.93 -22.41 -0.77
CA PHE A 119 24.88 -23.44 -1.14
C PHE A 119 24.94 -23.53 -2.66
N ALA A 120 26.02 -23.06 -3.26
CA ALA A 120 26.22 -23.05 -4.70
C ALA A 120 27.63 -23.47 -5.07
N GLY A 121 27.78 -24.27 -6.13
CA GLY A 121 29.08 -24.74 -6.57
C GLY A 121 29.86 -25.51 -5.49
N ASN A 122 29.17 -26.29 -4.67
CA ASN A 122 29.73 -27.06 -3.55
C ASN A 122 30.39 -26.21 -2.44
N LYS A 123 29.93 -24.94 -2.30
CA LYS A 123 30.43 -23.99 -1.28
C LYS A 123 29.28 -23.20 -0.70
N PHE A 124 29.41 -22.80 0.58
CA PHE A 124 28.52 -21.83 1.22
C PHE A 124 28.98 -20.42 0.87
N ILE A 125 28.08 -19.61 0.35
CA ILE A 125 28.33 -18.22 -0.03
C ILE A 125 27.24 -17.32 0.52
N PHE A 126 27.58 -16.06 0.79
CA PHE A 126 26.58 -15.07 1.18
C PHE A 126 25.75 -14.61 -0.02
N LYS A 127 24.44 -14.47 0.16
CA LYS A 127 23.53 -13.87 -0.83
C LYS A 127 23.91 -12.40 -1.07
N LYS A 128 24.07 -11.97 -2.32
CA LYS A 128 24.65 -10.67 -2.71
C LYS A 128 23.91 -9.44 -2.18
N GLU A 129 22.61 -9.54 -1.92
CA GLU A 129 21.76 -8.39 -1.56
C GLU A 129 21.41 -8.34 -0.05
N SER A 130 22.21 -9.00 0.80
CA SER A 130 21.83 -9.26 2.20
C SER A 130 22.80 -8.70 3.24
N GLU A 131 23.52 -7.61 2.97
CA GLU A 131 24.55 -7.06 3.89
C GLU A 131 24.05 -6.83 5.33
N SER A 132 22.87 -6.24 5.48
CA SER A 132 22.25 -6.02 6.79
C SER A 132 21.93 -7.33 7.51
N GLN A 133 21.43 -8.33 6.79
CA GLN A 133 21.09 -9.64 7.32
C GLN A 133 22.33 -10.44 7.68
N ILE A 134 23.41 -10.33 6.88
CA ILE A 134 24.71 -10.95 7.14
C ILE A 134 25.32 -10.38 8.42
N LYS A 135 25.27 -9.06 8.61
CA LYS A 135 25.75 -8.43 9.84
C LYS A 135 24.96 -8.91 11.06
N THR A 136 23.63 -9.01 10.95
CA THR A 136 22.76 -9.52 12.01
C THR A 136 23.07 -10.99 12.32
N LEU A 137 23.25 -11.84 11.30
CA LEU A 137 23.60 -13.25 11.46
C LEU A 137 24.92 -13.41 12.23
N LYS A 138 25.99 -12.70 11.82
CA LYS A 138 27.30 -12.75 12.48
C LYS A 138 27.23 -12.29 13.93
N THR A 139 26.46 -11.24 14.21
CA THR A 139 26.22 -10.75 15.58
C THR A 139 25.48 -11.78 16.42
N THR A 140 24.41 -12.41 15.87
CA THR A 140 23.64 -13.45 16.56
C THR A 140 24.47 -14.71 16.88
N LEU A 141 25.41 -15.03 16.01
CA LEU A 141 26.32 -16.17 16.17
C LEU A 141 27.59 -15.82 16.97
N GLU A 142 27.71 -14.57 17.44
CA GLU A 142 28.91 -14.08 18.16
C GLU A 142 30.21 -14.29 17.35
N LEU A 143 30.14 -14.02 16.06
CA LEU A 143 31.27 -14.14 15.13
C LEU A 143 31.86 -12.78 14.75
N ASN A 144 33.14 -12.80 14.33
CA ASN A 144 33.82 -11.61 13.82
C ASN A 144 33.13 -11.09 12.55
N PRO A 145 33.03 -9.77 12.31
CA PRO A 145 32.54 -9.19 11.06
C PRO A 145 33.20 -9.75 9.79
N GLU A 146 34.46 -10.17 9.84
CA GLU A 146 35.19 -10.74 8.71
C GLU A 146 34.96 -12.25 8.48
N SER A 147 34.17 -12.91 9.34
CA SER A 147 33.92 -14.35 9.22
C SER A 147 33.22 -14.70 7.91
N SER A 148 33.63 -15.81 7.30
CA SER A 148 33.07 -16.31 6.05
C SER A 148 31.66 -16.94 6.25
N ALA A 149 30.98 -17.22 5.14
CA ALA A 149 29.71 -17.98 5.18
C ALA A 149 29.93 -19.40 5.73
N ARG A 150 31.09 -20.00 5.45
CA ARG A 150 31.47 -21.32 5.99
C ARG A 150 31.60 -21.28 7.51
N ASP A 151 32.27 -20.27 8.07
CA ASP A 151 32.42 -20.11 9.53
C ASP A 151 31.08 -19.97 10.23
N CYS A 152 30.11 -19.27 9.60
CA CYS A 152 28.75 -19.16 10.11
C CYS A 152 28.06 -20.53 10.15
N ILE A 153 28.15 -21.30 9.08
CA ILE A 153 27.53 -22.64 8.99
C ILE A 153 28.20 -23.59 10.00
N ASP A 154 29.52 -23.62 10.12
CA ASP A 154 30.22 -24.49 11.07
C ASP A 154 29.83 -24.18 12.52
N LYS A 155 29.69 -22.90 12.86
CA LYS A 155 29.15 -22.49 14.17
C LYS A 155 27.72 -22.97 14.40
N MET A 156 26.87 -22.95 13.35
CA MET A 156 25.48 -23.40 13.41
C MET A 156 25.40 -24.94 13.49
N ILE A 157 26.22 -25.68 12.76
CA ILE A 157 26.32 -27.15 12.86
C ILE A 157 26.58 -27.55 14.33
N PHE A 158 27.58 -26.93 14.95
CA PHE A 158 27.90 -27.19 16.36
C PHE A 158 26.74 -26.81 17.30
N LYS A 159 26.16 -25.62 17.12
CA LYS A 159 25.07 -25.10 17.96
C LYS A 159 23.81 -25.96 17.87
N TYR A 160 23.45 -26.41 16.68
CA TYR A 160 22.19 -27.13 16.40
C TYR A 160 22.37 -28.64 16.35
N GLN A 161 23.57 -29.15 16.59
CA GLN A 161 23.91 -30.59 16.59
C GLN A 161 23.46 -31.26 15.27
N ILE A 162 23.88 -30.67 14.14
CA ILE A 162 23.55 -31.17 12.81
C ILE A 162 24.56 -32.26 12.45
N ASP A 163 24.08 -33.36 11.83
CA ASP A 163 24.91 -34.47 11.38
C ASP A 163 25.79 -34.05 10.19
N ASP A 164 27.10 -34.25 10.31
CA ASP A 164 28.07 -33.90 9.27
C ASP A 164 28.01 -34.80 8.01
N ASN A 165 27.26 -35.92 8.09
CA ASN A 165 27.08 -36.81 6.95
C ASN A 165 26.01 -36.31 5.93
N LEU A 166 25.31 -35.23 6.24
CA LEU A 166 24.32 -34.62 5.37
C LEU A 166 24.99 -33.82 4.24
N SER A 167 24.28 -33.67 3.12
CA SER A 167 24.73 -32.80 2.02
C SER A 167 24.82 -31.34 2.47
N GLY A 168 25.63 -30.53 1.78
CA GLY A 168 25.75 -29.12 2.10
C GLY A 168 24.43 -28.35 1.98
N GLU A 169 23.55 -28.77 1.09
CA GLU A 169 22.21 -28.19 0.93
C GLU A 169 21.31 -28.53 2.12
N GLU A 170 21.24 -29.80 2.52
CA GLU A 170 20.48 -30.25 3.69
C GLU A 170 20.96 -29.57 5.00
N ILE A 171 22.28 -29.45 5.17
CA ILE A 171 22.86 -28.72 6.32
C ILE A 171 22.39 -27.25 6.32
N ARG A 172 22.47 -26.60 5.16
CA ARG A 172 22.05 -25.21 4.99
C ARG A 172 20.57 -25.01 5.33
N ASP A 173 19.71 -25.93 4.90
CA ASP A 173 18.28 -25.87 5.09
C ASP A 173 17.88 -26.04 6.57
N ILE A 174 18.47 -27.01 7.26
CA ILE A 174 18.33 -27.14 8.71
C ILE A 174 18.79 -25.88 9.42
N CYS A 175 19.97 -25.34 9.04
CA CYS A 175 20.48 -24.10 9.60
C CYS A 175 19.50 -22.94 9.43
N SER A 176 18.86 -22.82 8.27
CA SER A 176 17.88 -21.76 8.00
C SER A 176 16.67 -21.84 8.94
N VAL A 177 16.05 -23.01 9.07
CA VAL A 177 14.90 -23.20 9.95
C VAL A 177 15.28 -22.97 11.42
N LYS A 178 16.37 -23.55 11.88
CA LYS A 178 16.86 -23.39 13.27
C LYS A 178 17.21 -21.95 13.59
N TYR A 179 17.86 -21.26 12.67
CA TYR A 179 18.17 -19.83 12.82
C TYR A 179 16.91 -18.98 12.87
N ASN A 180 15.90 -19.29 12.08
CA ASN A 180 14.61 -18.61 12.11
C ASN A 180 13.91 -18.82 13.47
N ILE A 181 13.93 -20.05 13.97
CA ILE A 181 13.40 -20.36 15.30
C ILE A 181 14.12 -19.55 16.38
N ASP A 182 15.45 -19.51 16.36
CA ASP A 182 16.25 -18.75 17.33
C ASP A 182 16.00 -17.24 17.25
N LYS A 183 15.91 -16.69 16.04
CA LYS A 183 15.67 -15.27 15.78
C LYS A 183 14.29 -14.82 16.28
N SER A 184 13.32 -15.72 16.24
CA SER A 184 11.96 -15.46 16.72
C SER A 184 11.89 -15.31 18.25
N GLY A 185 12.96 -15.57 18.96
CA GLY A 185 13.16 -15.27 20.38
C GLY A 185 12.32 -16.12 21.35
N ILE A 186 12.24 -15.65 22.60
CA ILE A 186 11.59 -16.28 23.75
C ILE A 186 10.10 -16.65 23.52
N TYR A 187 9.47 -16.11 22.49
CA TYR A 187 8.08 -16.41 22.11
C TYR A 187 7.88 -17.84 21.59
N PHE A 188 8.96 -18.56 21.22
CA PHE A 188 8.94 -20.00 20.95
C PHE A 188 9.10 -20.85 22.23
N LEU A 189 8.78 -20.29 23.35
CA LEU A 189 8.61 -21.05 24.57
C LEU A 189 7.46 -22.04 24.36
N ARG A 190 7.84 -23.25 24.04
CA ARG A 190 7.10 -24.54 24.16
C ARG A 190 5.61 -24.58 23.75
N SER A 191 4.90 -23.46 23.65
CA SER A 191 3.46 -23.41 23.46
C SER A 191 2.99 -22.91 22.08
N ALA A 192 3.87 -22.28 21.28
CA ALA A 192 3.52 -21.83 19.94
C ALA A 192 4.24 -22.68 18.87
N PRO A 193 3.50 -23.31 17.94
CA PRO A 193 4.11 -24.06 16.86
C PRO A 193 4.86 -23.12 15.90
N TYR A 194 6.00 -23.57 15.37
CA TYR A 194 6.77 -22.84 14.37
C TYR A 194 6.18 -23.05 12.98
N VAL A 195 5.92 -21.97 12.24
CA VAL A 195 5.40 -22.03 10.88
C VAL A 195 6.55 -22.23 9.89
N ILE A 196 6.59 -23.40 9.22
CA ILE A 196 7.57 -23.68 8.15
C ILE A 196 7.12 -23.05 6.84
N SER A 197 5.83 -23.21 6.49
CA SER A 197 5.25 -22.67 5.26
C SER A 197 3.87 -22.06 5.55
N ASP A 198 3.65 -20.86 5.03
CA ASP A 198 2.40 -20.12 5.22
C ASP A 198 1.31 -20.48 4.20
N ASP A 199 1.68 -21.07 3.06
CA ASP A 199 0.75 -21.49 2.01
C ASP A 199 1.14 -22.87 1.48
N VAL A 200 0.35 -23.88 1.82
CA VAL A 200 0.58 -25.27 1.45
C VAL A 200 -0.53 -25.72 0.51
N CYS A 201 -0.16 -26.26 -0.65
CA CYS A 201 -1.12 -26.74 -1.64
C CYS A 201 -1.90 -27.96 -1.10
N LYS A 202 -3.10 -28.18 -1.65
CA LYS A 202 -3.99 -29.25 -1.19
C LYS A 202 -3.38 -30.64 -1.28
N ASP A 203 -2.57 -30.90 -2.31
CA ASP A 203 -1.95 -32.21 -2.52
C ASP A 203 -0.91 -32.51 -1.43
N ALA A 204 -0.09 -31.51 -1.07
CA ALA A 204 0.84 -31.63 0.06
C ALA A 204 0.09 -31.83 1.38
N VAL A 205 -1.03 -31.12 1.60
CA VAL A 205 -1.89 -31.28 2.80
C VAL A 205 -2.37 -32.70 2.95
N ILE A 206 -2.84 -33.35 1.87
CA ILE A 206 -3.32 -34.72 1.88
C ILE A 206 -2.19 -35.66 2.32
N VAL A 207 -1.02 -35.58 1.67
CA VAL A 207 0.12 -36.46 1.97
C VAL A 207 0.67 -36.27 3.38
N ILE A 208 0.74 -35.01 3.88
CA ILE A 208 1.17 -34.73 5.26
C ILE A 208 0.17 -35.33 6.26
N SER A 209 -1.13 -35.19 5.98
CA SER A 209 -2.17 -35.70 6.88
C SER A 209 -2.18 -37.23 6.93
N GLU A 210 -1.99 -37.90 5.79
CA GLU A 210 -1.88 -39.37 5.71
C GLU A 210 -0.63 -39.91 6.44
N ARG A 211 0.47 -39.15 6.41
CA ARG A 211 1.74 -39.53 7.09
C ARG A 211 1.89 -38.99 8.49
N SER A 212 0.83 -38.49 9.11
CA SER A 212 0.88 -37.82 10.43
C SER A 212 1.52 -38.66 11.54
N GLU A 213 1.38 -40.00 11.51
CA GLU A 213 2.05 -40.88 12.48
C GLU A 213 3.57 -40.94 12.32
N SER A 214 4.06 -40.93 11.08
CA SER A 214 5.50 -40.91 10.78
C SER A 214 6.14 -39.54 10.89
N LEU A 215 5.33 -38.49 10.82
CA LEU A 215 5.72 -37.09 10.87
C LEU A 215 5.27 -36.43 12.20
N LYS A 216 5.42 -37.15 13.32
CA LYS A 216 5.06 -36.62 14.64
C LYS A 216 5.67 -35.26 14.90
N GLY A 217 4.82 -34.26 15.16
CA GLY A 217 5.23 -32.86 15.36
C GLY A 217 5.01 -31.96 14.14
N LEU A 218 4.77 -32.48 12.94
CA LEU A 218 4.24 -31.69 11.84
C LEU A 218 2.73 -31.66 11.89
N ARG A 219 2.16 -30.45 11.78
CA ARG A 219 0.70 -30.27 11.74
C ARG A 219 0.30 -29.32 10.64
N ILE A 220 -0.79 -29.64 9.97
CA ILE A 220 -1.50 -28.73 9.08
C ILE A 220 -2.47 -27.89 9.90
N GLN A 221 -2.37 -26.58 9.77
CA GLN A 221 -3.32 -25.64 10.36
C GLN A 221 -4.05 -24.89 9.26
N PRO A 222 -5.39 -24.88 9.26
CA PRO A 222 -6.15 -24.03 8.36
C PRO A 222 -5.82 -22.57 8.66
N THR A 223 -5.66 -21.79 7.60
CA THR A 223 -5.38 -20.35 7.68
C THR A 223 -6.17 -19.59 6.61
N LEU A 224 -6.23 -18.29 6.76
CA LEU A 224 -6.75 -17.40 5.73
C LEU A 224 -5.58 -16.57 5.18
N THR A 225 -5.30 -16.79 3.90
CA THR A 225 -4.24 -16.06 3.21
C THR A 225 -4.84 -14.90 2.45
N ARG A 226 -4.25 -13.70 2.59
CA ARG A 226 -4.65 -12.50 1.84
C ARG A 226 -4.32 -12.70 0.37
N LYS A 227 -5.32 -12.56 -0.52
CA LYS A 227 -5.14 -12.61 -1.96
C LYS A 227 -5.59 -11.31 -2.61
N TYR A 228 -4.75 -10.81 -3.52
CA TYR A 228 -5.04 -9.64 -4.34
C TYR A 228 -5.52 -10.12 -5.70
N ILE A 229 -6.81 -9.94 -5.95
CA ILE A 229 -7.44 -10.38 -7.20
C ILE A 229 -7.11 -9.35 -8.29
N ASN A 230 -6.61 -9.84 -9.43
CA ASN A 230 -6.15 -8.96 -10.50
C ASN A 230 -5.18 -7.88 -9.97
N GLY A 231 -4.10 -8.31 -9.29
CA GLY A 231 -3.17 -7.45 -8.55
C GLY A 231 -2.56 -6.28 -9.35
N GLU A 232 -2.64 -6.30 -10.68
CA GLU A 232 -2.21 -5.22 -11.57
C GLU A 232 -3.23 -4.08 -11.70
N VAL A 233 -4.50 -4.29 -11.34
CA VAL A 233 -5.58 -3.34 -11.65
C VAL A 233 -5.48 -2.05 -10.84
N ALA A 234 -5.27 -2.12 -9.54
CA ALA A 234 -5.21 -0.92 -8.70
C ALA A 234 -4.18 -1.03 -7.54
N PRO A 235 -2.93 -1.45 -7.80
CA PRO A 235 -1.97 -1.76 -6.75
C PRO A 235 -1.64 -0.54 -5.87
N HIS A 236 -1.51 0.64 -6.45
CA HIS A 236 -1.18 1.87 -5.73
C HIS A 236 -2.30 2.36 -4.81
N ILE A 237 -3.54 1.90 -5.05
CA ILE A 237 -4.72 2.29 -4.27
C ILE A 237 -5.02 1.25 -3.21
N VAL A 238 -5.10 -0.01 -3.59
CA VAL A 238 -5.36 -1.12 -2.66
C VAL A 238 -4.24 -1.21 -1.62
N GLY A 239 -2.98 -1.14 -2.05
CA GLY A 239 -1.83 -1.32 -1.19
C GLY A 239 -1.63 -2.80 -0.82
N TYR A 240 -0.71 -3.06 0.12
CA TYR A 240 -0.37 -4.41 0.53
C TYR A 240 -0.15 -4.53 2.04
N THR A 241 -0.22 -5.76 2.52
CA THR A 241 0.09 -6.11 3.91
C THR A 241 1.52 -6.66 4.03
N GLY A 242 2.17 -6.40 5.14
CA GLY A 242 3.51 -6.91 5.43
C GLY A 242 3.78 -6.97 6.92
N PHE A 243 4.83 -7.67 7.32
CA PHE A 243 5.25 -7.73 8.72
C PHE A 243 5.61 -6.35 9.26
N MET A 244 5.35 -6.15 10.54
CA MET A 244 5.73 -4.92 11.23
C MET A 244 7.26 -4.78 11.28
N THR A 245 7.74 -3.55 11.13
CA THR A 245 9.12 -3.21 11.49
C THR A 245 9.24 -3.07 13.01
N SER A 246 10.46 -3.12 13.53
CA SER A 246 10.69 -2.91 14.96
C SER A 246 10.18 -1.56 15.45
N GLU A 247 10.30 -0.51 14.63
CA GLU A 247 9.81 0.83 14.96
C GLU A 247 8.28 0.92 14.99
N GLU A 248 7.61 0.25 14.04
CA GLU A 248 6.14 0.17 14.02
C GLU A 248 5.61 -0.62 15.22
N TYR A 249 6.30 -1.70 15.58
CA TYR A 249 5.95 -2.52 16.75
C TYR A 249 6.06 -1.73 18.05
N GLU A 250 7.16 -1.01 18.28
CA GLU A 250 7.32 -0.20 19.50
C GLU A 250 6.20 0.85 19.67
N LYS A 251 5.65 1.36 18.57
CA LYS A 251 4.52 2.30 18.59
C LYS A 251 3.16 1.63 18.83
N LYS A 252 3.05 0.33 18.57
CA LYS A 252 1.76 -0.40 18.56
C LYS A 252 1.76 -1.67 19.40
N LYS A 253 2.76 -1.90 20.24
CA LYS A 253 2.98 -3.13 21.03
C LYS A 253 1.82 -3.53 21.95
N ASP A 254 1.00 -2.56 22.38
CA ASP A 254 -0.16 -2.83 23.23
C ASP A 254 -1.32 -3.49 22.46
N SER A 255 -1.29 -3.42 21.13
CA SER A 255 -2.38 -3.84 20.25
C SER A 255 -2.01 -4.90 19.24
N TYR A 256 -0.71 -5.17 19.04
CA TYR A 256 -0.21 -6.10 18.03
C TYR A 256 0.84 -7.04 18.60
N SER A 257 0.88 -8.27 18.06
CA SER A 257 2.01 -9.17 18.26
C SER A 257 3.17 -8.77 17.34
N MET A 258 4.40 -9.16 17.69
CA MET A 258 5.60 -8.80 16.93
C MET A 258 5.62 -9.37 15.50
N ASP A 259 4.93 -10.48 15.30
CA ASP A 259 4.77 -11.19 14.04
C ASP A 259 3.51 -10.79 13.25
N ALA A 260 2.79 -9.77 13.73
CA ALA A 260 1.58 -9.31 13.06
C ALA A 260 1.86 -8.71 11.67
N LYS A 261 0.98 -9.03 10.72
CA LYS A 261 0.94 -8.37 9.42
C LYS A 261 0.00 -7.17 9.49
N ILE A 262 0.48 -6.02 9.03
CA ILE A 262 -0.29 -4.77 8.97
C ILE A 262 -0.33 -4.24 7.55
N GLY A 263 -1.29 -3.38 7.24
CA GLY A 263 -1.31 -2.62 6.00
C GLY A 263 -0.11 -1.67 5.91
N LYS A 264 0.63 -1.73 4.80
CA LYS A 264 1.84 -0.93 4.58
C LYS A 264 1.56 0.31 3.75
N THR A 265 0.71 0.22 2.77
CA THR A 265 0.37 1.31 1.85
C THR A 265 -1.11 1.29 1.49
N GLY A 266 -1.60 2.32 0.83
CA GLY A 266 -2.94 2.38 0.25
C GLY A 266 -4.07 2.20 1.27
N ILE A 267 -5.19 1.67 0.80
CA ILE A 267 -6.38 1.38 1.60
C ILE A 267 -6.07 0.38 2.72
N GLU A 268 -5.21 -0.62 2.45
CA GLU A 268 -4.77 -1.58 3.47
C GLU A 268 -4.18 -0.88 4.71
N SER A 269 -3.42 0.21 4.50
CA SER A 269 -2.79 0.95 5.59
C SER A 269 -3.73 1.97 6.24
N VAL A 270 -4.44 2.76 5.44
CA VAL A 270 -5.28 3.87 5.95
C VAL A 270 -6.50 3.34 6.71
N PHE A 271 -7.04 2.22 6.27
CA PHE A 271 -8.20 1.59 6.89
C PHE A 271 -7.83 0.37 7.75
N GLU A 272 -6.58 0.27 8.21
CA GLU A 272 -6.07 -0.81 9.05
C GLU A 272 -6.98 -1.08 10.25
N ASP A 273 -7.43 -0.04 10.97
CA ASP A 273 -8.25 -0.18 12.17
C ASP A 273 -9.62 -0.82 11.89
N TYR A 274 -10.16 -0.66 10.68
CA TYR A 274 -11.37 -1.33 10.24
C TYR A 274 -11.08 -2.73 9.71
N LEU A 275 -10.05 -2.87 8.88
CA LEU A 275 -9.74 -4.10 8.17
C LEU A 275 -9.19 -5.21 9.08
N ARG A 276 -8.44 -4.86 10.13
CA ARG A 276 -7.70 -5.85 10.93
C ARG A 276 -8.58 -6.75 11.79
N GLY A 277 -9.73 -6.25 12.28
CA GLY A 277 -10.54 -6.94 13.30
C GLY A 277 -9.88 -7.00 14.68
N HIS A 278 -10.43 -7.79 15.57
CA HIS A 278 -9.95 -7.98 16.94
C HIS A 278 -9.65 -9.46 17.20
N GLY A 279 -8.43 -9.76 17.66
CA GLY A 279 -8.01 -11.11 17.99
C GLY A 279 -8.80 -11.69 19.17
N GLY A 280 -8.94 -13.01 19.17
CA GLY A 280 -9.49 -13.77 20.27
C GLY A 280 -8.42 -14.44 21.12
N LYS A 281 -8.82 -15.08 22.21
CA LYS A 281 -7.95 -15.89 23.07
C LYS A 281 -8.60 -17.24 23.35
N ARG A 282 -7.84 -18.30 23.07
CA ARG A 282 -8.18 -19.67 23.48
C ARG A 282 -7.35 -20.08 24.67
N MET A 283 -7.99 -20.68 25.62
CA MET A 283 -7.36 -21.31 26.77
C MET A 283 -7.16 -22.79 26.44
N VAL A 284 -5.91 -23.23 26.42
CA VAL A 284 -5.51 -24.61 26.19
C VAL A 284 -5.04 -25.19 27.54
N GLN A 285 -5.70 -26.22 28.02
CA GLN A 285 -5.30 -26.99 29.20
C GLN A 285 -4.48 -28.19 28.75
N MET A 286 -3.33 -28.39 29.38
CA MET A 286 -2.45 -29.52 29.11
C MET A 286 -2.28 -30.38 30.33
N SER A 287 -2.15 -31.71 30.15
CA SER A 287 -1.75 -32.66 31.19
C SER A 287 -0.26 -32.46 31.56
N GLU A 288 0.18 -33.09 32.66
CA GLU A 288 1.60 -33.12 33.03
C GLU A 288 2.49 -33.76 31.95
N ASN A 289 1.92 -34.61 31.10
CA ASN A 289 2.61 -35.27 29.99
C ASN A 289 2.60 -34.43 28.69
N GLY A 290 2.07 -33.21 28.71
CA GLY A 290 2.01 -32.34 27.56
C GLY A 290 0.84 -32.61 26.60
N GLU A 291 -0.11 -33.47 26.95
CA GLU A 291 -1.31 -33.72 26.13
C GLU A 291 -2.38 -32.64 26.38
N VAL A 292 -3.05 -32.20 25.33
CA VAL A 292 -4.16 -31.25 25.42
C VAL A 292 -5.37 -31.95 26.05
N THR A 293 -5.74 -31.52 27.24
CA THR A 293 -6.88 -32.07 28.00
C THR A 293 -8.17 -31.29 27.81
N GLY A 294 -8.07 -30.04 27.36
CA GLY A 294 -9.24 -29.20 27.13
C GLY A 294 -8.89 -27.94 26.33
N ILE A 295 -9.81 -27.50 25.49
CA ILE A 295 -9.74 -26.21 24.79
C ILE A 295 -11.04 -25.47 25.06
N SER A 296 -10.94 -24.23 25.56
CA SER A 296 -12.10 -23.35 25.72
C SER A 296 -11.80 -21.97 25.12
N GLU A 297 -12.79 -21.39 24.44
CA GLU A 297 -12.69 -20.01 23.97
C GLU A 297 -12.93 -19.07 25.15
N LYS A 298 -11.97 -18.17 25.41
CA LYS A 298 -12.10 -17.13 26.43
C LYS A 298 -12.55 -15.80 25.82
N GLU A 299 -12.04 -15.49 24.65
CA GLU A 299 -12.41 -14.31 23.87
C GLU A 299 -12.59 -14.75 22.42
N THR A 300 -13.78 -14.55 21.85
CA THR A 300 -14.06 -14.88 20.44
C THR A 300 -13.44 -13.83 19.53
N PRO A 301 -12.69 -14.21 18.48
CA PRO A 301 -12.16 -13.23 17.53
C PRO A 301 -13.29 -12.56 16.76
N VAL A 302 -13.16 -11.25 16.55
CA VAL A 302 -14.09 -10.44 15.76
C VAL A 302 -13.43 -10.12 14.42
N SER A 303 -14.05 -10.58 13.34
CA SER A 303 -13.56 -10.31 11.98
C SER A 303 -13.51 -8.83 11.68
N GLY A 304 -12.56 -8.42 10.85
CA GLY A 304 -12.46 -7.05 10.36
C GLY A 304 -13.62 -6.65 9.44
N SER A 305 -13.82 -5.37 9.31
CA SER A 305 -14.86 -4.77 8.48
C SER A 305 -14.42 -4.71 7.01
N SER A 306 -15.35 -4.93 6.08
CA SER A 306 -15.08 -4.85 4.64
C SER A 306 -15.22 -3.42 4.14
N VAL A 307 -14.29 -2.99 3.29
CA VAL A 307 -14.22 -1.63 2.72
C VAL A 307 -14.64 -1.68 1.26
N PHE A 308 -15.69 -0.95 0.90
CA PHE A 308 -16.16 -0.78 -0.47
C PHE A 308 -15.56 0.49 -1.06
N LEU A 309 -14.85 0.34 -2.18
CA LEU A 309 -14.29 1.47 -2.91
C LEU A 309 -15.32 2.08 -3.86
N THR A 310 -15.01 3.29 -4.31
CA THR A 310 -15.72 3.97 -5.41
C THR A 310 -15.21 3.57 -6.79
N LEU A 311 -14.06 2.88 -6.83
CA LEU A 311 -13.43 2.38 -8.05
C LEU A 311 -14.30 1.37 -8.77
N SER A 312 -14.42 1.52 -10.10
CA SER A 312 -14.94 0.49 -10.99
C SER A 312 -13.78 -0.34 -11.54
N SER A 313 -13.71 -1.62 -11.18
CA SER A 313 -12.66 -2.53 -11.68
C SER A 313 -12.61 -2.57 -13.21
N LYS A 314 -13.78 -2.53 -13.88
CA LYS A 314 -13.89 -2.47 -15.34
C LYS A 314 -13.22 -1.22 -15.90
N LEU A 315 -13.58 -0.04 -15.40
CA LEU A 315 -13.02 1.24 -15.87
C LEU A 315 -11.53 1.35 -15.55
N GLN A 316 -11.13 0.93 -14.35
CA GLN A 316 -9.74 0.93 -13.91
C GLN A 316 -8.86 0.07 -14.82
N LYS A 317 -9.32 -1.14 -15.16
CA LYS A 317 -8.60 -2.05 -16.07
C LYS A 317 -8.40 -1.42 -17.45
N VAL A 318 -9.47 -0.85 -18.03
CA VAL A 318 -9.38 -0.14 -19.31
C VAL A 318 -8.41 1.04 -19.23
N ALA A 319 -8.45 1.82 -18.14
CA ALA A 319 -7.52 2.94 -17.96
C ALA A 319 -6.05 2.46 -17.91
N CYS A 320 -5.75 1.37 -17.19
CA CYS A 320 -4.40 0.80 -17.10
C CYS A 320 -3.92 0.27 -18.47
N GLU A 321 -4.74 -0.54 -19.15
CA GLU A 321 -4.40 -1.14 -20.43
C GLU A 321 -4.20 -0.08 -21.52
N SER A 322 -5.13 0.89 -21.61
CA SER A 322 -5.04 1.98 -22.59
C SER A 322 -3.84 2.89 -22.30
N LEU A 323 -3.58 3.22 -21.03
CA LEU A 323 -2.42 4.04 -20.65
C LEU A 323 -1.11 3.36 -21.08
N LYS A 324 -0.93 2.09 -20.74
CA LYS A 324 0.22 1.28 -21.14
C LYS A 324 0.40 1.27 -22.66
N ALA A 325 -0.65 0.91 -23.39
CA ALA A 325 -0.61 0.80 -24.86
C ALA A 325 -0.25 2.13 -25.53
N ASN A 326 -0.82 3.24 -25.05
CA ASN A 326 -0.56 4.57 -25.64
C ASN A 326 0.81 5.14 -25.28
N VAL A 327 1.36 4.88 -24.07
CA VAL A 327 2.75 5.21 -23.69
C VAL A 327 3.72 4.42 -24.58
N GLU A 328 3.54 3.11 -24.71
CA GLU A 328 4.38 2.28 -25.57
C GLU A 328 4.30 2.68 -27.05
N LYS A 329 3.11 3.03 -27.53
CA LYS A 329 2.91 3.54 -28.91
C LYS A 329 3.62 4.86 -29.11
N ALA A 330 3.52 5.81 -28.18
CA ALA A 330 4.22 7.09 -28.25
C ALA A 330 5.75 6.89 -28.30
N ARG A 331 6.28 6.00 -27.45
CA ARG A 331 7.71 5.64 -27.44
C ARG A 331 8.18 5.07 -28.77
N LYS A 332 7.42 4.15 -29.35
CA LYS A 332 7.72 3.57 -30.68
C LYS A 332 7.59 4.58 -31.83
N SER A 333 6.79 5.65 -31.66
CA SER A 333 6.55 6.70 -32.64
C SER A 333 7.50 7.90 -32.53
N GLY A 334 8.64 7.76 -31.85
CA GLY A 334 9.70 8.77 -31.79
C GLY A 334 9.72 9.64 -30.52
N ALA A 335 8.93 9.29 -29.49
CA ALA A 335 9.05 9.82 -28.13
C ALA A 335 9.81 8.80 -27.27
N HIS A 336 11.11 8.62 -27.54
CA HIS A 336 11.92 7.54 -26.97
C HIS A 336 12.03 7.61 -25.44
N ASP A 337 11.89 8.79 -24.85
CA ASP A 337 11.86 9.09 -23.42
C ASP A 337 10.46 8.95 -22.79
N CYS A 338 9.44 8.62 -23.57
CA CYS A 338 8.09 8.37 -23.08
C CYS A 338 8.00 6.98 -22.43
N VAL A 339 8.03 6.93 -21.10
CA VAL A 339 8.06 5.67 -20.33
C VAL A 339 6.96 5.60 -19.26
N SER A 340 6.24 6.67 -19.02
CA SER A 340 5.33 6.78 -17.88
C SER A 340 4.16 7.73 -18.12
N GLY A 341 3.13 7.59 -17.27
CA GLY A 341 1.96 8.44 -17.30
C GLY A 341 0.94 8.07 -16.20
N ALA A 342 -0.12 8.86 -16.15
CA ALA A 342 -1.26 8.61 -15.26
C ALA A 342 -2.58 9.07 -15.87
N ALA A 343 -3.68 8.41 -15.48
CA ALA A 343 -5.03 8.78 -15.87
C ALA A 343 -5.97 8.66 -14.67
N VAL A 344 -6.77 9.68 -14.43
CA VAL A 344 -7.74 9.73 -13.33
C VAL A 344 -9.12 10.07 -13.86
N ALA A 345 -10.13 9.34 -13.40
CA ALA A 345 -11.54 9.64 -13.64
C ALA A 345 -12.25 9.81 -12.29
N ILE A 346 -13.08 10.85 -12.20
CA ILE A 346 -13.93 11.11 -11.04
C ILE A 346 -15.38 11.27 -11.48
N ASN A 347 -16.29 10.97 -10.57
CA ASN A 347 -17.71 11.35 -10.71
C ASN A 347 -17.86 12.86 -10.45
N VAL A 348 -18.57 13.54 -11.33
CA VAL A 348 -18.74 15.01 -11.25
C VAL A 348 -19.68 15.43 -10.10
N LYS A 349 -20.59 14.56 -9.66
CA LYS A 349 -21.61 14.90 -8.66
C LYS A 349 -21.09 14.87 -7.22
N ASP A 350 -20.18 13.94 -6.92
CA ASP A 350 -19.72 13.67 -5.55
C ASP A 350 -18.18 13.61 -5.41
N PHE A 351 -17.45 13.70 -6.51
CA PHE A 351 -15.97 13.60 -6.60
C PHE A 351 -15.41 12.25 -6.12
N SER A 352 -16.24 11.20 -6.14
CA SER A 352 -15.74 9.84 -5.98
C SER A 352 -14.76 9.47 -7.10
N VAL A 353 -13.66 8.81 -6.75
CA VAL A 353 -12.65 8.38 -7.73
C VAL A 353 -13.12 7.09 -8.38
N LEU A 354 -13.44 7.14 -9.68
CA LEU A 354 -13.94 6.00 -10.46
C LEU A 354 -12.80 5.14 -11.01
N ALA A 355 -11.67 5.76 -11.34
CA ALA A 355 -10.45 5.10 -11.75
C ALA A 355 -9.24 6.00 -11.53
N ALA A 356 -8.09 5.40 -11.18
CA ALA A 356 -6.80 6.11 -11.08
C ALA A 356 -5.65 5.17 -11.49
N ALA A 357 -5.29 5.24 -12.77
CA ALA A 357 -4.26 4.43 -13.37
C ALA A 357 -2.89 5.11 -13.33
N THR A 358 -1.86 4.33 -13.06
CA THR A 358 -0.44 4.73 -13.09
C THR A 358 0.33 3.76 -13.99
N TYR A 359 1.22 4.25 -14.82
CA TYR A 359 2.14 3.44 -15.61
C TYR A 359 3.56 4.01 -15.53
N PRO A 360 4.63 3.19 -15.37
CA PRO A 360 4.53 1.75 -15.13
C PRO A 360 3.87 1.43 -13.79
N SER A 361 3.37 0.22 -13.67
CA SER A 361 2.68 -0.30 -12.48
C SER A 361 3.30 -1.64 -12.06
N TYR A 362 2.73 -2.31 -11.07
CA TYR A 362 3.19 -3.59 -10.55
C TYR A 362 2.00 -4.48 -10.18
N ASP A 363 2.29 -5.75 -9.93
CA ASP A 363 1.30 -6.76 -9.56
C ASP A 363 1.41 -7.10 -8.06
N LEU A 364 0.37 -6.77 -7.29
CA LEU A 364 0.32 -7.06 -5.85
C LEU A 364 0.33 -8.57 -5.54
N SER A 365 -0.17 -9.42 -6.42
CA SER A 365 -0.18 -10.86 -6.18
C SER A 365 1.24 -11.42 -6.03
N ARG A 366 2.19 -10.87 -6.80
CA ARG A 366 3.60 -11.26 -6.76
C ARG A 366 4.33 -10.88 -5.46
N PHE A 367 3.84 -9.90 -4.71
CA PHE A 367 4.48 -9.54 -3.42
C PHE A 367 4.42 -10.66 -2.39
N MET A 368 3.43 -11.54 -2.51
CA MET A 368 3.29 -12.69 -1.61
C MET A 368 4.12 -13.90 -2.08
N GLU A 369 4.42 -13.97 -3.36
CA GLU A 369 5.07 -15.11 -4.01
C GLU A 369 6.58 -14.91 -4.20
N ASP A 370 7.01 -13.68 -4.50
CA ASP A 370 8.38 -13.35 -4.87
C ASP A 370 8.98 -12.31 -3.90
N LYS A 371 9.84 -12.78 -2.99
CA LYS A 371 10.51 -11.94 -1.97
C LYS A 371 11.42 -10.87 -2.56
N PHE A 372 11.90 -11.04 -3.79
CA PHE A 372 12.78 -10.09 -4.48
C PHE A 372 12.03 -9.10 -5.37
N TYR A 373 10.75 -9.35 -5.61
CA TYR A 373 9.96 -8.52 -6.50
C TYR A 373 9.89 -7.06 -6.05
N TYR A 374 9.64 -6.82 -4.76
CA TYR A 374 9.64 -5.46 -4.22
C TYR A 374 10.99 -4.75 -4.42
N SER A 375 12.09 -5.43 -4.13
CA SER A 375 13.44 -4.86 -4.30
C SER A 375 13.74 -4.54 -5.77
N SER A 376 13.30 -5.38 -6.70
CA SER A 376 13.44 -5.13 -8.14
C SER A 376 12.66 -3.89 -8.58
N LEU A 377 11.42 -3.70 -8.09
CA LEU A 377 10.62 -2.52 -8.37
C LEU A 377 11.21 -1.24 -7.76
N ALA A 378 11.77 -1.34 -6.56
CA ALA A 378 12.42 -0.21 -5.87
C ALA A 378 13.71 0.25 -6.58
N ALA A 379 14.41 -0.66 -7.25
CA ALA A 379 15.62 -0.37 -8.03
C ALA A 379 15.32 0.11 -9.47
N ASP A 380 14.08 -0.03 -9.94
CA ASP A 380 13.69 0.35 -11.30
C ASP A 380 13.64 1.87 -11.47
N LYS A 381 14.45 2.39 -12.41
CA LYS A 381 14.51 3.82 -12.74
C LYS A 381 13.20 4.40 -13.26
N ALA A 382 12.31 3.57 -13.78
CA ALA A 382 10.99 3.99 -14.21
C ALA A 382 10.01 4.22 -13.04
N LEU A 383 10.43 3.94 -11.79
CA LEU A 383 9.71 4.18 -10.55
C LEU A 383 8.27 3.60 -10.56
N PRO A 384 8.10 2.28 -10.75
CA PRO A 384 6.76 1.68 -10.80
C PRO A 384 6.00 1.76 -9.47
N LEU A 385 6.69 1.90 -8.33
CA LEU A 385 6.08 2.08 -7.02
C LEU A 385 5.49 3.48 -6.79
N LEU A 386 5.87 4.47 -7.62
CA LEU A 386 5.34 5.83 -7.49
C LEU A 386 3.88 5.87 -7.96
N ASN A 387 2.96 6.20 -7.08
CA ASN A 387 1.58 6.51 -7.45
C ASN A 387 1.51 7.86 -8.18
N ARG A 388 1.73 7.85 -9.50
CA ARG A 388 1.74 9.06 -10.33
C ARG A 388 0.40 9.77 -10.37
N ALA A 389 -0.69 9.04 -10.21
CA ALA A 389 -2.04 9.62 -10.20
C ALA A 389 -2.24 10.64 -9.07
N PHE A 390 -1.62 10.39 -7.88
CA PHE A 390 -1.83 11.20 -6.68
C PHE A 390 -0.59 11.98 -6.24
N PHE A 391 0.61 11.52 -6.59
CA PHE A 391 1.87 12.15 -6.16
C PHE A 391 2.71 12.71 -7.30
N GLY A 392 2.53 12.23 -8.53
CA GLY A 392 3.19 12.81 -9.69
C GLY A 392 2.68 14.24 -9.95
N ALA A 393 3.57 15.22 -9.94
CA ALA A 393 3.23 16.61 -10.20
C ALA A 393 3.81 17.06 -11.53
N TYR A 394 2.95 17.58 -12.40
CA TYR A 394 3.29 17.90 -13.79
C TYR A 394 2.83 19.31 -14.16
N ALA A 395 3.61 19.99 -14.98
CA ALA A 395 3.18 21.23 -15.59
C ALA A 395 1.90 20.99 -16.41
N PRO A 396 0.81 21.73 -16.14
CA PRO A 396 -0.46 21.47 -16.79
C PRO A 396 -0.46 21.85 -18.28
N GLY A 397 0.35 22.83 -18.66
CA GLY A 397 0.28 23.43 -19.98
C GLY A 397 -1.10 24.02 -20.25
N SER A 398 -1.54 23.97 -21.48
CA SER A 398 -2.77 24.64 -21.93
C SER A 398 -4.07 24.15 -21.29
N ILE A 399 -4.07 23.07 -20.49
CA ILE A 399 -5.27 22.66 -19.74
C ILE A 399 -5.57 23.60 -18.55
N TYR A 400 -4.65 24.49 -18.20
CA TYR A 400 -4.85 25.53 -17.20
C TYR A 400 -5.68 26.73 -17.72
N LYS A 401 -5.75 26.93 -19.04
CA LYS A 401 -6.40 28.07 -19.68
C LYS A 401 -7.91 28.25 -19.36
N PRO A 402 -8.72 27.20 -19.22
CA PRO A 402 -10.11 27.37 -18.79
C PRO A 402 -10.24 28.06 -17.45
N LEU A 403 -9.35 27.75 -16.46
CA LEU A 403 -9.31 28.45 -15.17
C LEU A 403 -8.99 29.94 -15.34
N VAL A 404 -7.98 30.24 -16.15
CA VAL A 404 -7.57 31.63 -16.44
C VAL A 404 -8.72 32.41 -17.10
N ALA A 405 -9.48 31.74 -17.97
CA ALA A 405 -10.67 32.33 -18.58
C ALA A 405 -11.75 32.64 -17.55
N ILE A 406 -12.05 31.70 -16.64
CA ILE A 406 -13.02 31.88 -15.57
C ILE A 406 -12.59 33.07 -14.69
N ALA A 407 -11.35 33.05 -14.23
CA ALA A 407 -10.79 34.12 -13.40
C ALA A 407 -10.91 35.49 -14.08
N ALA A 408 -10.55 35.58 -15.37
CA ALA A 408 -10.58 36.84 -16.10
C ALA A 408 -12.02 37.39 -16.33
N LEU A 409 -12.98 36.50 -16.52
CA LEU A 409 -14.39 36.89 -16.65
C LEU A 409 -14.97 37.35 -15.29
N GLU A 410 -14.73 36.59 -14.22
CA GLU A 410 -15.25 36.91 -12.88
C GLU A 410 -14.63 38.19 -12.31
N GLU A 411 -13.36 38.45 -12.60
CA GLU A 411 -12.65 39.68 -12.20
C GLU A 411 -12.95 40.87 -13.15
N GLY A 412 -13.84 40.69 -14.13
CA GLY A 412 -14.22 41.72 -15.09
C GLY A 412 -13.06 42.22 -15.97
N LYS A 413 -12.00 41.40 -16.12
CA LYS A 413 -10.84 41.75 -16.96
C LYS A 413 -11.10 41.56 -18.44
N ILE A 414 -12.10 40.80 -18.82
CA ILE A 414 -12.59 40.60 -20.16
C ILE A 414 -14.11 40.36 -20.18
N THR A 415 -14.71 40.47 -21.38
CA THR A 415 -16.03 39.94 -21.71
C THR A 415 -15.88 38.75 -22.66
N PRO A 416 -16.86 37.83 -22.76
CA PRO A 416 -16.79 36.68 -23.67
C PRO A 416 -16.54 37.04 -25.14
N SER A 417 -17.03 38.20 -25.58
CA SER A 417 -16.91 38.72 -26.96
C SER A 417 -15.70 39.61 -27.21
N GLU A 418 -14.93 39.92 -26.15
CA GLU A 418 -13.72 40.76 -26.32
C GLU A 418 -12.69 40.07 -27.19
N ARG A 419 -12.15 40.82 -28.17
CA ARG A 419 -11.19 40.30 -29.14
C ARG A 419 -9.79 40.79 -28.81
N ILE A 420 -8.86 39.87 -28.59
CA ILE A 420 -7.43 40.13 -28.43
C ILE A 420 -6.70 39.71 -29.74
N PHE A 421 -5.82 40.56 -30.23
CA PHE A 421 -5.07 40.29 -31.47
C PHE A 421 -3.89 39.35 -31.19
N CYS A 422 -3.83 38.22 -31.90
CA CYS A 422 -2.73 37.27 -31.87
C CYS A 422 -1.94 37.33 -33.20
N GLY A 423 -0.80 37.99 -33.16
CA GLY A 423 0.17 38.05 -34.27
C GLY A 423 1.20 36.91 -34.26
N GLY A 424 0.99 35.84 -33.48
CA GLY A 424 1.90 34.71 -33.34
C GLY A 424 2.90 34.79 -32.17
N SER A 425 3.02 35.95 -31.53
CA SER A 425 3.84 36.11 -30.34
C SER A 425 3.31 37.22 -29.40
N PHE A 426 3.57 37.05 -28.11
CA PHE A 426 3.31 38.03 -27.05
C PHE A 426 4.63 38.59 -26.56
N GLY A 427 4.78 39.90 -26.57
CA GLY A 427 6.03 40.60 -26.24
C GLY A 427 5.78 41.90 -25.51
N PHE A 428 4.89 41.92 -24.52
CA PHE A 428 4.56 43.08 -23.70
C PHE A 428 5.73 43.53 -22.81
N TYR A 429 6.45 42.56 -22.25
CA TYR A 429 7.56 42.89 -21.33
C TYR A 429 8.89 42.99 -22.10
N PRO A 430 9.76 43.95 -21.78
CA PRO A 430 11.08 44.07 -22.37
C PRO A 430 11.90 42.77 -22.18
N GLY A 431 12.48 42.26 -23.28
CA GLY A 431 13.30 41.06 -23.23
C GLY A 431 12.54 39.74 -23.09
N TYR A 432 11.20 39.75 -22.97
CA TYR A 432 10.36 38.59 -22.87
C TYR A 432 9.52 38.38 -24.11
N LYS A 433 9.61 37.22 -24.73
CA LYS A 433 8.82 36.85 -25.90
C LYS A 433 8.25 35.44 -25.75
N LEU A 434 6.92 35.35 -25.75
CA LEU A 434 6.19 34.08 -25.68
C LEU A 434 5.58 33.80 -27.06
N HIS A 435 5.83 32.60 -27.60
CA HIS A 435 5.35 32.19 -28.92
C HIS A 435 3.99 31.48 -28.84
N CYS A 436 3.15 31.75 -29.81
CA CYS A 436 1.92 31.02 -30.04
C CYS A 436 2.14 29.92 -31.10
N MET A 437 1.28 28.91 -31.10
CA MET A 437 1.33 27.81 -32.10
C MET A 437 0.93 28.25 -33.52
N GLY A 438 0.42 29.46 -33.67
CA GLY A 438 0.04 30.03 -34.96
C GLY A 438 -0.43 31.47 -34.82
N VAL A 439 -0.74 32.08 -35.96
CA VAL A 439 -1.35 33.41 -36.03
C VAL A 439 -2.87 33.27 -36.04
N HIS A 440 -3.54 33.76 -34.99
CA HIS A 440 -4.98 33.60 -34.80
C HIS A 440 -5.81 34.85 -35.13
N GLY A 441 -5.14 35.99 -35.41
CA GLY A 441 -5.79 37.26 -35.68
C GLY A 441 -6.55 37.80 -34.47
N LYS A 442 -7.69 38.43 -34.68
CA LYS A 442 -8.60 38.90 -33.62
C LYS A 442 -9.40 37.73 -33.05
N ALA A 443 -8.91 37.11 -31.99
CA ALA A 443 -9.56 35.95 -31.33
C ALA A 443 -10.43 36.41 -30.17
N GLU A 444 -11.64 35.89 -30.06
CA GLU A 444 -12.50 35.96 -28.89
C GLU A 444 -12.30 34.71 -28.01
N LEU A 445 -12.83 34.70 -26.77
CA LEU A 445 -12.61 33.65 -25.79
C LEU A 445 -12.83 32.23 -26.32
N LYS A 446 -13.96 31.98 -26.98
CA LYS A 446 -14.33 30.67 -27.53
C LYS A 446 -13.30 30.19 -28.56
N THR A 447 -12.87 31.09 -29.48
CA THR A 447 -11.84 30.79 -30.48
C THR A 447 -10.47 30.60 -29.82
N ALA A 448 -10.13 31.42 -28.84
CA ALA A 448 -8.87 31.32 -28.12
C ALA A 448 -8.73 30.00 -27.36
N LEU A 449 -9.80 29.50 -26.71
CA LEU A 449 -9.84 28.16 -26.09
C LEU A 449 -9.72 27.06 -27.15
N ALA A 450 -10.52 27.12 -28.23
CA ALA A 450 -10.54 26.12 -29.31
C ALA A 450 -9.17 25.98 -30.01
N LYS A 451 -8.52 27.09 -30.29
CA LYS A 451 -7.18 27.15 -30.93
C LYS A 451 -6.03 27.11 -29.92
N SER A 452 -6.33 27.08 -28.63
CA SER A 452 -5.31 27.11 -27.55
C SER A 452 -4.35 28.29 -27.65
N CYS A 453 -4.85 29.51 -27.94
CA CYS A 453 -4.05 30.71 -28.23
C CYS A 453 -3.21 31.17 -27.03
N ASN A 454 -1.88 31.03 -27.08
CA ASN A 454 -0.97 31.46 -25.99
C ASN A 454 -1.00 32.98 -25.81
N VAL A 455 -1.05 33.76 -26.89
CA VAL A 455 -1.06 35.24 -26.83
C VAL A 455 -2.28 35.74 -26.06
N TYR A 456 -3.47 35.17 -26.32
CA TYR A 456 -4.70 35.53 -25.63
C TYR A 456 -4.57 35.31 -24.12
N PHE A 457 -4.12 34.12 -23.73
CA PHE A 457 -4.02 33.75 -22.30
C PHE A 457 -2.83 34.41 -21.57
N ALA A 458 -1.73 34.70 -22.26
CA ALA A 458 -0.63 35.49 -21.71
C ALA A 458 -1.08 36.93 -21.39
N GLU A 459 -1.91 37.54 -22.24
CA GLU A 459 -2.52 38.84 -21.97
C GLU A 459 -3.47 38.78 -20.76
N LEU A 460 -4.28 37.71 -20.62
CA LEU A 460 -5.12 37.53 -19.44
C LEU A 460 -4.28 37.38 -18.17
N GLY A 461 -3.19 36.62 -18.23
CA GLY A 461 -2.27 36.48 -17.09
C GLY A 461 -1.65 37.81 -16.67
N ARG A 462 -1.30 38.67 -17.64
CA ARG A 462 -0.82 40.05 -17.37
C ARG A 462 -1.88 40.92 -16.68
N ARG A 463 -3.14 40.82 -17.13
CA ARG A 463 -4.27 41.61 -16.57
C ARG A 463 -4.69 41.13 -15.17
N LEU A 464 -4.58 39.83 -14.89
CA LEU A 464 -4.95 39.21 -13.63
C LEU A 464 -3.87 39.36 -12.55
N GLY A 465 -2.61 39.18 -12.94
CA GLY A 465 -1.51 39.02 -11.99
C GLY A 465 -1.50 37.64 -11.32
N ILE A 466 -0.37 37.30 -10.67
CA ILE A 466 -0.17 35.98 -10.13
C ILE A 466 -1.03 35.70 -8.89
N GLU A 467 -1.23 36.68 -8.02
CA GLU A 467 -2.02 36.52 -6.80
C GLU A 467 -3.47 36.16 -7.10
N THR A 468 -4.07 36.80 -8.12
CA THR A 468 -5.44 36.50 -8.55
C THR A 468 -5.52 35.11 -9.19
N LEU A 469 -4.52 34.73 -10.02
CA LEU A 469 -4.44 33.40 -10.59
C LEU A 469 -4.37 32.31 -9.52
N ASP A 470 -3.53 32.50 -8.50
CA ASP A 470 -3.38 31.56 -7.38
C ASP A 470 -4.64 31.45 -6.52
N LEU A 471 -5.33 32.59 -6.30
CA LEU A 471 -6.60 32.59 -5.58
C LEU A 471 -7.65 31.71 -6.29
N TRP A 472 -7.79 31.90 -7.60
CA TRP A 472 -8.73 31.10 -8.42
C TRP A 472 -8.28 29.64 -8.57
N ALA A 473 -6.97 29.38 -8.67
CA ALA A 473 -6.43 28.03 -8.68
C ALA A 473 -6.84 27.25 -7.42
N LYS A 474 -6.63 27.84 -6.24
CA LYS A 474 -7.00 27.23 -4.95
C LYS A 474 -8.51 26.99 -4.82
N LYS A 475 -9.35 27.95 -5.30
CA LYS A 475 -10.81 27.76 -5.34
C LYS A 475 -11.20 26.54 -6.17
N PHE A 476 -10.53 26.30 -7.28
CA PHE A 476 -10.77 25.16 -8.17
C PHE A 476 -10.00 23.88 -7.80
N GLY A 477 -9.31 23.85 -6.67
CA GLY A 477 -8.65 22.65 -6.14
C GLY A 477 -7.25 22.40 -6.68
N ILE A 478 -6.65 23.39 -7.35
CA ILE A 478 -5.28 23.31 -7.87
C ILE A 478 -4.32 23.94 -6.85
N GLY A 479 -3.18 23.28 -6.61
CA GLY A 479 -2.20 23.72 -5.62
C GLY A 479 -2.61 23.49 -4.16
N VAL A 480 -3.66 22.70 -3.92
CA VAL A 480 -4.17 22.30 -2.60
C VAL A 480 -4.55 20.82 -2.61
N LYS A 481 -4.62 20.21 -1.43
CA LYS A 481 -5.09 18.82 -1.32
C LYS A 481 -6.55 18.69 -1.78
N THR A 482 -6.84 17.59 -2.46
CA THR A 482 -8.21 17.23 -2.87
C THR A 482 -8.95 16.51 -1.75
N GLY A 483 -8.21 15.88 -0.81
CA GLY A 483 -8.73 15.24 0.39
C GLY A 483 -8.85 13.73 0.31
N VAL A 484 -8.28 13.09 -0.71
CA VAL A 484 -8.29 11.63 -0.86
C VAL A 484 -7.60 10.93 0.32
N GLU A 485 -8.13 9.78 0.76
CA GLU A 485 -7.75 9.13 2.01
C GLU A 485 -6.32 8.58 2.01
N VAL A 486 -5.83 8.09 0.88
CA VAL A 486 -4.52 7.41 0.78
C VAL A 486 -3.32 8.36 0.64
N GLY A 487 -3.57 9.66 0.78
CA GLY A 487 -2.55 10.69 0.66
C GLY A 487 -2.32 11.15 -0.77
N GLU A 488 -1.79 12.37 -0.90
CA GLU A 488 -1.56 13.05 -2.18
C GLU A 488 -0.54 14.18 -2.04
N SER A 489 0.06 14.59 -3.17
CA SER A 489 0.86 15.81 -3.27
C SER A 489 -0.05 17.04 -3.39
N THR A 490 0.37 18.15 -2.80
CA THR A 490 -0.31 19.46 -2.95
C THR A 490 -0.06 20.11 -4.31
N GLY A 491 0.90 19.58 -5.09
CA GLY A 491 1.40 20.30 -6.25
C GLY A 491 2.14 21.61 -5.88
N ILE A 492 2.43 22.41 -6.89
CA ILE A 492 3.16 23.68 -6.76
C ILE A 492 2.41 24.74 -7.57
N LEU A 493 2.16 25.88 -6.95
CA LEU A 493 1.73 27.10 -7.64
C LEU A 493 2.95 27.98 -7.91
N ALA A 494 3.10 28.45 -9.13
CA ALA A 494 4.15 29.38 -9.52
C ALA A 494 3.87 30.76 -8.92
N GLY A 495 4.87 31.37 -8.30
CA GLY A 495 4.70 32.70 -7.72
C GLY A 495 5.92 33.18 -6.93
N PRO A 496 5.85 34.40 -6.38
CA PRO A 496 6.93 34.97 -5.59
C PRO A 496 7.38 34.09 -4.43
N GLU A 497 6.43 33.52 -3.69
CA GLU A 497 6.70 32.64 -2.54
C GLU A 497 7.47 31.37 -2.94
N HIS A 498 7.12 30.78 -4.09
CA HIS A 498 7.85 29.60 -4.59
C HIS A 498 9.25 29.97 -5.06
N CYS A 499 9.39 31.08 -5.80
CA CYS A 499 10.70 31.58 -6.22
C CYS A 499 11.61 31.89 -5.04
N GLU A 500 11.09 32.52 -3.98
CA GLU A 500 11.84 32.79 -2.76
C GLU A 500 12.38 31.51 -2.11
N LYS A 501 11.58 30.46 -2.02
CA LYS A 501 12.02 29.15 -1.51
C LYS A 501 13.14 28.52 -2.33
N LEU A 502 13.21 28.84 -3.62
CA LEU A 502 14.27 28.38 -4.54
C LEU A 502 15.47 29.34 -4.61
N GLY A 503 15.44 30.48 -3.89
CA GLY A 503 16.45 31.52 -4.00
C GLY A 503 16.44 32.26 -5.34
N ALA A 504 15.32 32.22 -6.08
CA ALA A 504 15.14 32.83 -7.38
C ALA A 504 14.32 34.13 -7.30
N LYS A 505 14.46 34.99 -8.32
CA LYS A 505 13.69 36.23 -8.41
C LYS A 505 12.43 36.03 -9.23
N TRP A 506 11.28 36.47 -8.71
CA TRP A 506 10.05 36.54 -9.49
C TRP A 506 10.05 37.78 -10.41
N TYR A 507 9.57 37.58 -11.63
CA TYR A 507 9.37 38.65 -12.62
C TYR A 507 7.89 38.74 -13.00
N GLU A 508 7.37 39.92 -13.27
CA GLU A 508 5.97 40.13 -13.64
C GLU A 508 5.53 39.32 -14.88
N SER A 509 6.45 39.11 -15.83
CA SER A 509 6.22 38.22 -17.00
C SER A 509 5.89 36.78 -16.60
N GLY A 510 6.24 36.35 -15.39
CA GLY A 510 5.89 35.06 -14.82
C GLY A 510 4.39 34.81 -14.75
N SER A 511 3.57 35.85 -14.52
CA SER A 511 2.10 35.73 -14.53
C SER A 511 1.57 35.35 -15.92
N SER A 512 2.15 35.91 -17.00
CA SER A 512 1.80 35.54 -18.38
C SER A 512 2.23 34.11 -18.71
N GLN A 513 3.36 33.65 -18.20
CA GLN A 513 3.86 32.29 -18.36
C GLN A 513 3.00 31.29 -17.56
N ALA A 514 2.67 31.62 -16.31
CA ALA A 514 1.81 30.81 -15.47
C ALA A 514 0.40 30.64 -16.06
N ALA A 515 -0.15 31.69 -16.67
CA ALA A 515 -1.48 31.67 -17.27
C ALA A 515 -1.62 30.72 -18.48
N ILE A 516 -0.52 30.31 -19.11
CA ILE A 516 -0.54 29.28 -20.14
C ILE A 516 -0.20 27.89 -19.58
N GLY A 517 -0.09 27.75 -18.25
CA GLY A 517 0.19 26.50 -17.55
C GLY A 517 1.65 26.09 -17.60
N GLN A 518 2.54 27.07 -17.68
CA GLN A 518 3.99 26.91 -17.66
C GLN A 518 4.56 27.60 -16.40
N SER A 519 5.84 28.00 -16.39
CA SER A 519 6.56 28.37 -15.18
C SER A 519 6.66 27.19 -14.23
N ASP A 520 6.65 27.41 -12.92
CA ASP A 520 6.79 26.39 -11.88
C ASP A 520 5.47 25.72 -11.46
N ASN A 521 4.40 25.94 -12.24
CA ASN A 521 3.12 25.28 -11.99
C ASN A 521 3.24 23.76 -12.17
N MET A 522 2.99 22.99 -11.12
CA MET A 522 3.05 21.53 -11.08
C MET A 522 1.85 20.95 -10.34
N PHE A 523 1.02 20.14 -11.02
CA PHE A 523 -0.22 19.60 -10.45
C PHE A 523 -0.36 18.10 -10.68
N THR A 524 -1.04 17.42 -9.75
CA THR A 524 -1.28 15.98 -9.88
C THR A 524 -2.43 15.70 -10.83
N PRO A 525 -2.44 14.53 -11.50
CA PRO A 525 -3.59 14.10 -12.31
C PRO A 525 -4.91 14.08 -11.54
N LEU A 526 -4.90 13.76 -10.23
CA LEU A 526 -6.08 13.84 -9.37
C LEU A 526 -6.58 15.28 -9.24
N GLN A 527 -5.70 16.24 -8.98
CA GLN A 527 -6.06 17.66 -8.93
C GLN A 527 -6.63 18.14 -10.26
N LEU A 528 -6.04 17.71 -11.38
CA LEU A 528 -6.51 18.08 -12.73
C LEU A 528 -7.88 17.47 -13.05
N ALA A 529 -8.17 16.25 -12.59
CA ALA A 529 -9.50 15.64 -12.70
C ALA A 529 -10.53 16.37 -11.82
N ALA A 530 -10.18 16.67 -10.56
CA ALA A 530 -11.03 17.41 -9.65
C ALA A 530 -11.33 18.83 -10.17
N TYR A 531 -10.34 19.49 -10.74
CA TYR A 531 -10.49 20.79 -11.41
C TYR A 531 -11.46 20.71 -12.60
N ALA A 532 -11.30 19.71 -13.48
CA ALA A 532 -12.23 19.50 -14.59
C ALA A 532 -13.67 19.22 -14.07
N GLY A 533 -13.79 18.42 -13.00
CA GLY A 533 -15.04 18.17 -12.29
C GLY A 533 -15.66 19.43 -11.70
N THR A 534 -14.85 20.32 -11.12
CA THR A 534 -15.33 21.61 -10.57
C THR A 534 -15.91 22.51 -11.67
N ILE A 535 -15.26 22.58 -12.84
CA ILE A 535 -15.80 23.30 -14.02
C ILE A 535 -17.12 22.66 -14.46
N ALA A 536 -17.16 21.33 -14.55
CA ALA A 536 -18.35 20.59 -14.96
C ALA A 536 -19.52 20.79 -14.00
N ASN A 537 -19.25 20.82 -12.68
CA ASN A 537 -20.22 20.88 -11.59
C ASN A 537 -20.60 22.31 -11.16
N GLY A 538 -20.53 23.28 -12.04
CA GLY A 538 -21.00 24.65 -11.73
C GLY A 538 -20.11 25.45 -10.77
N GLY A 539 -18.85 25.07 -10.59
CA GLY A 539 -17.91 25.71 -9.65
C GLY A 539 -17.90 25.06 -8.26
N LYS A 540 -18.76 24.11 -7.96
CA LYS A 540 -18.78 23.39 -6.69
C LYS A 540 -17.70 22.31 -6.66
N ARG A 541 -16.87 22.33 -5.62
CA ARG A 541 -15.81 21.35 -5.40
C ARG A 541 -16.08 20.52 -4.16
N PHE A 542 -16.21 19.22 -4.34
CA PHE A 542 -16.30 18.26 -3.26
C PHE A 542 -14.94 17.64 -2.94
N LYS A 543 -14.83 17.08 -1.75
CA LYS A 543 -13.68 16.27 -1.35
C LYS A 543 -13.63 15.01 -2.19
N THR A 544 -12.47 14.73 -2.78
CA THR A 544 -12.28 13.45 -3.47
C THR A 544 -12.19 12.30 -2.46
N HIS A 545 -12.78 11.18 -2.80
CA HIS A 545 -12.78 10.01 -1.93
C HIS A 545 -12.70 8.71 -2.74
N LEU A 546 -12.12 7.69 -2.11
CA LEU A 546 -11.97 6.33 -2.64
C LEU A 546 -12.91 5.34 -1.98
N VAL A 547 -13.43 5.63 -0.79
CA VAL A 547 -14.28 4.73 -0.04
C VAL A 547 -15.73 5.21 -0.09
N SER A 548 -16.64 4.31 -0.48
CA SER A 548 -18.07 4.58 -0.48
C SER A 548 -18.73 4.18 0.84
N LYS A 549 -18.38 3.01 1.38
CA LYS A 549 -18.91 2.50 2.65
C LYS A 549 -18.00 1.47 3.29
N ILE A 550 -18.20 1.26 4.59
CA ILE A 550 -17.60 0.20 5.38
C ILE A 550 -18.74 -0.65 5.95
N THR A 551 -18.63 -1.97 5.82
CA THR A 551 -19.63 -2.92 6.32
C THR A 551 -19.00 -3.90 7.31
N ASP A 552 -19.82 -4.64 8.03
CA ASP A 552 -19.33 -5.83 8.72
C ASP A 552 -18.75 -6.86 7.72
N TYR A 553 -18.02 -7.86 8.23
CA TYR A 553 -17.44 -8.91 7.38
C TYR A 553 -18.49 -9.68 6.58
N SER A 554 -19.70 -9.85 7.12
CA SER A 554 -20.81 -10.53 6.46
C SER A 554 -21.44 -9.68 5.33
N ARG A 555 -21.05 -8.41 5.21
CA ARG A 555 -21.56 -7.41 4.25
C ARG A 555 -23.04 -7.07 4.41
N LYS A 556 -23.65 -7.45 5.55
CA LYS A 556 -25.09 -7.23 5.80
C LYS A 556 -25.37 -5.90 6.46
N ASN A 557 -24.47 -5.44 7.33
CA ASN A 557 -24.67 -4.22 8.10
C ASN A 557 -23.65 -3.17 7.68
N THR A 558 -24.12 -1.98 7.31
CA THR A 558 -23.25 -0.83 7.05
C THR A 558 -22.86 -0.21 8.39
N ILE A 559 -21.54 -0.09 8.61
CA ILE A 559 -20.93 0.51 9.81
C ILE A 559 -20.73 2.01 9.59
N LYS A 560 -20.28 2.38 8.38
CA LYS A 560 -20.03 3.77 8.00
C LYS A 560 -20.31 3.94 6.51
N GLU A 561 -20.96 5.04 6.17
CA GLU A 561 -21.19 5.48 4.80
C GLU A 561 -20.53 6.84 4.60
N PHE A 562 -19.91 7.04 3.44
CA PHE A 562 -19.25 8.28 3.09
C PHE A 562 -20.20 9.13 2.25
N THR A 563 -20.50 10.33 2.73
CA THR A 563 -21.33 11.31 2.02
C THR A 563 -20.45 12.37 1.38
N PRO A 564 -20.85 12.92 0.22
CA PRO A 564 -20.10 14.00 -0.43
C PRO A 564 -19.93 15.19 0.51
N GLU A 565 -18.68 15.62 0.69
CA GLU A 565 -18.29 16.78 1.52
C GLU A 565 -17.96 17.95 0.60
N LEU A 566 -18.77 19.01 0.62
CA LEU A 566 -18.50 20.24 -0.11
C LEU A 566 -17.35 20.99 0.56
N ILE A 567 -16.22 21.16 -0.15
CA ILE A 567 -15.06 21.88 0.35
C ILE A 567 -15.10 23.36 -0.06
N SER A 568 -15.54 23.63 -1.28
CA SER A 568 -15.51 24.97 -1.85
C SER A 568 -16.66 25.15 -2.84
N ASP A 569 -17.32 26.28 -2.74
CA ASP A 569 -18.18 26.81 -3.79
C ASP A 569 -17.43 28.02 -4.37
N ALA A 570 -16.96 27.87 -5.61
CA ALA A 570 -16.15 28.93 -6.25
C ALA A 570 -16.97 30.17 -6.61
N VAL A 571 -18.27 30.12 -6.42
CA VAL A 571 -19.23 31.19 -6.78
C VAL A 571 -18.86 31.83 -8.12
N VAL A 572 -19.10 31.08 -9.18
CA VAL A 572 -18.91 31.53 -10.56
C VAL A 572 -20.27 31.85 -11.16
N SER A 573 -20.39 32.98 -11.87
CA SER A 573 -21.63 33.29 -12.57
C SER A 573 -21.94 32.23 -13.64
N GLU A 574 -23.19 31.83 -13.75
CA GLU A 574 -23.62 30.81 -14.70
C GLU A 574 -23.27 31.21 -16.15
N GLU A 575 -23.40 32.50 -16.49
CA GLU A 575 -23.08 33.04 -17.81
C GLU A 575 -21.58 32.89 -18.14
N ASN A 576 -20.68 33.24 -17.22
CA ASN A 576 -19.24 33.15 -17.41
C ASN A 576 -18.79 31.70 -17.51
N LEU A 577 -19.30 30.84 -16.64
CA LEU A 577 -19.00 29.42 -16.67
C LEU A 577 -19.48 28.76 -17.95
N LYS A 578 -20.70 29.11 -18.42
CA LYS A 578 -21.25 28.65 -19.71
C LYS A 578 -20.35 29.06 -20.87
N ALA A 579 -19.88 30.32 -20.92
CA ALA A 579 -18.98 30.79 -21.99
C ALA A 579 -17.67 29.97 -22.02
N VAL A 580 -17.10 29.59 -20.88
CA VAL A 580 -15.92 28.75 -20.80
C VAL A 580 -16.21 27.31 -21.19
N LYS A 581 -17.32 26.73 -20.71
CA LYS A 581 -17.76 25.37 -21.10
C LYS A 581 -18.03 25.27 -22.60
N GLU A 582 -18.64 26.30 -23.23
CA GLU A 582 -18.81 26.36 -24.66
C GLU A 582 -17.47 26.43 -25.41
N GLY A 583 -16.49 27.18 -24.90
CA GLY A 583 -15.14 27.19 -25.42
C GLY A 583 -14.48 25.80 -25.34
N MET A 584 -14.61 25.10 -24.23
CA MET A 584 -14.12 23.73 -24.07
C MET A 584 -14.86 22.73 -24.97
N ARG A 585 -16.17 22.92 -25.19
CA ARG A 585 -16.93 22.14 -26.18
C ARG A 585 -16.38 22.37 -27.60
N GLN A 586 -16.05 23.63 -27.96
CA GLN A 586 -15.51 23.97 -29.26
C GLN A 586 -14.13 23.33 -29.52
N VAL A 587 -13.32 23.08 -28.43
CA VAL A 587 -12.08 22.30 -28.54
C VAL A 587 -12.34 20.92 -29.13
N ALA A 588 -13.41 20.23 -28.68
CA ALA A 588 -13.78 18.89 -29.14
C ALA A 588 -14.52 18.89 -30.48
N VAL A 589 -15.14 20.01 -30.91
CA VAL A 589 -15.88 20.08 -32.18
C VAL A 589 -14.96 20.40 -33.35
N SER A 590 -14.15 21.43 -33.24
CA SER A 590 -13.32 21.94 -34.35
C SER A 590 -11.92 22.39 -33.93
N GLY A 591 -11.60 22.24 -32.63
CA GLY A 591 -10.32 22.67 -32.05
C GLY A 591 -9.27 21.55 -32.00
N THR A 592 -8.41 21.63 -31.00
CA THR A 592 -7.27 20.71 -30.83
C THR A 592 -7.65 19.27 -30.47
N ALA A 593 -8.92 19.02 -30.13
CA ALA A 593 -9.47 17.68 -29.86
C ALA A 593 -10.60 17.33 -30.84
N LYS A 594 -10.55 17.83 -32.10
CA LYS A 594 -11.56 17.55 -33.13
C LYS A 594 -11.81 16.05 -33.39
N ASP A 595 -10.89 15.19 -32.99
CA ASP A 595 -11.06 13.74 -33.04
C ASP A 595 -12.29 13.24 -32.28
N PHE A 596 -12.80 14.03 -31.33
CA PHE A 596 -14.04 13.75 -30.60
C PHE A 596 -15.31 14.33 -31.22
N SER A 597 -15.21 14.98 -32.42
CA SER A 597 -16.39 15.59 -33.07
C SER A 597 -17.51 14.58 -33.33
N ASN A 598 -17.14 13.36 -33.70
CA ASN A 598 -18.05 12.24 -34.01
C ASN A 598 -18.17 11.23 -32.84
N PHE A 599 -17.66 11.56 -31.64
CA PHE A 599 -17.83 10.68 -30.50
C PHE A 599 -19.31 10.67 -30.06
N PRO A 600 -19.93 9.50 -29.80
CA PRO A 600 -21.37 9.38 -29.57
C PRO A 600 -21.89 10.26 -28.42
N VAL A 601 -21.07 10.49 -27.41
CA VAL A 601 -21.39 11.39 -26.28
C VAL A 601 -20.65 12.71 -26.48
N LYS A 602 -21.39 13.84 -26.37
CA LYS A 602 -20.77 15.16 -26.48
C LYS A 602 -19.87 15.41 -25.28
N ILE A 603 -18.64 15.83 -25.50
CA ILE A 603 -17.68 16.17 -24.45
C ILE A 603 -17.26 17.63 -24.51
N ALA A 604 -16.89 18.19 -23.37
CA ALA A 604 -16.06 19.38 -23.30
C ALA A 604 -14.64 18.99 -22.89
N ALA A 605 -13.64 19.57 -23.55
CA ALA A 605 -12.27 19.13 -23.37
C ALA A 605 -11.24 20.27 -23.47
N LYS A 606 -10.03 20.00 -23.01
CA LYS A 606 -8.86 20.83 -23.30
C LYS A 606 -7.61 19.96 -23.41
N THR A 607 -6.85 20.19 -24.47
CA THR A 607 -5.53 19.58 -24.67
C THR A 607 -4.44 20.47 -24.09
N GLY A 608 -3.38 19.86 -23.59
CA GLY A 608 -2.19 20.56 -23.14
C GLY A 608 -0.92 19.89 -23.68
N THR A 609 0.10 20.71 -23.82
CA THR A 609 1.48 20.32 -24.07
C THR A 609 2.31 21.16 -23.12
N ALA A 610 3.11 20.51 -22.30
CA ALA A 610 3.95 21.17 -21.32
C ALA A 610 5.42 20.91 -21.63
N GLN A 611 6.17 21.98 -21.86
CA GLN A 611 7.60 21.94 -22.11
C GLN A 611 8.36 21.49 -20.86
N ASN A 612 9.39 20.70 -21.05
CA ASN A 612 10.29 20.23 -20.00
C ASN A 612 11.70 19.96 -20.57
N SER A 613 12.58 19.35 -19.79
CA SER A 613 13.96 19.05 -20.19
C SER A 613 14.13 17.92 -21.22
N GLY A 614 13.04 17.24 -21.60
CA GLY A 614 13.00 16.18 -22.61
C GLY A 614 11.94 16.45 -23.66
N SER A 615 11.33 15.40 -24.22
CA SER A 615 10.11 15.55 -25.03
C SER A 615 8.99 16.13 -24.17
N ASP A 616 8.13 16.94 -24.77
CA ASP A 616 7.03 17.61 -24.08
C ASP A 616 6.08 16.59 -23.40
N HIS A 617 5.62 16.91 -22.20
CA HIS A 617 4.50 16.17 -21.61
C HIS A 617 3.21 16.45 -22.36
N THR A 618 2.36 15.45 -22.49
CA THR A 618 1.03 15.64 -23.07
C THR A 618 -0.03 15.49 -21.99
N THR A 619 -0.90 16.48 -21.91
CA THR A 619 -1.98 16.54 -20.91
C THR A 619 -3.33 16.66 -21.60
N PHE A 620 -4.36 16.10 -20.99
CA PHE A 620 -5.73 16.18 -21.48
C PHE A 620 -6.69 16.18 -20.32
N ILE A 621 -7.67 17.08 -20.36
CA ILE A 621 -8.81 17.05 -19.45
C ILE A 621 -10.11 17.07 -20.25
N CYS A 622 -11.12 16.37 -19.78
CA CYS A 622 -12.47 16.45 -20.33
C CYS A 622 -13.52 16.12 -19.27
N PHE A 623 -14.75 16.47 -19.58
CA PHE A 623 -15.92 15.98 -18.88
C PHE A 623 -17.02 15.62 -19.86
N ALA A 624 -17.87 14.70 -19.48
CA ALA A 624 -18.93 14.15 -20.29
C ALA A 624 -20.13 13.66 -19.42
N PRO A 625 -21.37 13.67 -19.96
CA PRO A 625 -21.79 14.39 -21.15
C PRO A 625 -21.64 15.92 -20.99
N TYR A 626 -21.63 16.67 -22.09
CA TYR A 626 -21.49 18.14 -22.02
C TYR A 626 -22.66 18.82 -21.33
N GLU A 627 -23.87 18.37 -21.61
CA GLU A 627 -25.11 18.96 -21.08
C GLU A 627 -25.32 18.63 -19.60
N GLU A 628 -25.17 17.37 -19.22
CA GLU A 628 -25.34 16.85 -17.87
C GLU A 628 -24.08 16.04 -17.47
N PRO A 629 -23.03 16.70 -17.01
CA PRO A 629 -21.77 16.03 -16.70
C PRO A 629 -21.89 14.97 -15.60
N GLU A 630 -21.37 13.77 -15.89
CA GLU A 630 -21.31 12.65 -14.97
C GLU A 630 -19.85 12.28 -14.60
N ILE A 631 -18.95 12.33 -15.58
CA ILE A 631 -17.56 11.93 -15.43
C ILE A 631 -16.61 13.05 -15.85
N ALA A 632 -15.57 13.27 -15.07
CA ALA A 632 -14.43 14.13 -15.45
C ALA A 632 -13.14 13.30 -15.45
N ILE A 633 -12.32 13.49 -16.49
CA ILE A 633 -11.10 12.72 -16.72
C ILE A 633 -9.91 13.67 -16.91
N ALA A 634 -8.78 13.31 -16.28
CA ALA A 634 -7.48 13.91 -16.55
C ALA A 634 -6.48 12.84 -16.95
N VAL A 635 -5.71 13.09 -18.00
CA VAL A 635 -4.63 12.21 -18.47
C VAL A 635 -3.35 13.01 -18.62
N VAL A 636 -2.26 12.48 -18.07
CA VAL A 636 -0.91 13.01 -18.23
C VAL A 636 -0.02 11.88 -18.76
N ILE A 637 0.69 12.11 -19.85
CA ILE A 637 1.72 11.21 -20.37
C ILE A 637 3.05 11.94 -20.38
N GLU A 638 3.98 11.44 -19.59
CA GLU A 638 5.31 12.00 -19.48
C GLU A 638 6.05 11.82 -20.81
N HIS A 639 6.65 12.92 -21.31
CA HIS A 639 7.42 12.92 -22.55
C HIS A 639 6.65 12.40 -23.78
N GLY A 640 5.32 12.56 -23.79
CA GLY A 640 4.44 12.00 -24.83
C GLY A 640 4.58 12.64 -26.20
N LYS A 641 5.24 13.81 -26.31
CA LYS A 641 5.59 14.55 -27.53
C LYS A 641 4.39 14.94 -28.42
N ILE A 642 3.48 14.01 -28.66
CA ILE A 642 2.29 14.20 -29.53
C ILE A 642 1.03 13.97 -28.67
N GLY A 643 0.13 14.95 -28.60
CA GLY A 643 -1.08 14.93 -27.78
C GLY A 643 -2.14 13.88 -28.16
N MET A 644 -1.88 12.99 -29.11
CA MET A 644 -2.79 11.92 -29.50
C MET A 644 -2.92 10.86 -28.40
N ALA A 645 -1.80 10.53 -27.74
CA ALA A 645 -1.77 9.46 -26.74
C ALA A 645 -2.69 9.76 -25.55
N SER A 646 -2.62 10.96 -24.95
CA SER A 646 -3.48 11.34 -23.84
C SER A 646 -4.97 11.40 -24.22
N LYS A 647 -5.29 11.81 -25.44
CA LYS A 647 -6.66 11.81 -25.98
C LYS A 647 -7.22 10.40 -26.15
N ASN A 648 -6.40 9.45 -26.65
CA ASN A 648 -6.83 8.07 -26.83
C ASN A 648 -7.17 7.40 -25.50
N VAL A 649 -6.33 7.60 -24.47
CA VAL A 649 -6.62 7.08 -23.12
C VAL A 649 -7.97 7.59 -22.62
N ALA A 650 -8.22 8.90 -22.72
CA ALA A 650 -9.50 9.46 -22.31
C ALA A 650 -10.68 8.92 -23.13
N ARG A 651 -10.49 8.69 -24.45
CA ARG A 651 -11.51 8.10 -25.33
C ARG A 651 -11.87 6.69 -24.89
N ASP A 652 -10.88 5.84 -24.64
CA ASP A 652 -11.09 4.45 -24.23
C ASP A 652 -11.81 4.40 -22.87
N MET A 653 -11.42 5.27 -21.94
CA MET A 653 -12.09 5.40 -20.65
C MET A 653 -13.55 5.85 -20.80
N LEU A 654 -13.84 6.85 -21.63
CA LEU A 654 -15.22 7.30 -21.92
C LEU A 654 -16.03 6.21 -22.61
N SER A 655 -15.43 5.49 -23.57
CA SER A 655 -16.09 4.37 -24.26
C SER A 655 -16.48 3.27 -23.27
N SER A 656 -15.58 2.95 -22.32
CA SER A 656 -15.86 1.97 -21.29
C SER A 656 -16.95 2.44 -20.30
N TYR A 657 -16.93 3.72 -19.91
CA TYR A 657 -17.88 4.26 -18.95
C TYR A 657 -19.31 4.31 -19.53
N PHE A 658 -19.46 4.70 -20.79
CA PHE A 658 -20.76 4.81 -21.48
C PHE A 658 -21.15 3.55 -22.27
N ASP A 659 -20.44 2.42 -22.11
CA ASP A 659 -20.67 1.17 -22.83
C ASP A 659 -20.73 1.34 -24.36
N ILE A 660 -19.91 2.26 -24.91
CA ILE A 660 -19.82 2.50 -26.34
C ILE A 660 -18.96 1.40 -26.96
N LYS A 661 -19.53 0.64 -27.89
CA LYS A 661 -18.77 -0.35 -28.68
C LYS A 661 -17.91 0.39 -29.70
N ASN A 662 -16.60 0.17 -29.65
CA ASN A 662 -15.62 0.70 -30.60
C ASN A 662 -15.70 -0.02 -31.94
#